data_0dadfa6bce816c1577f2fea8f1034560
#
_entry.id   0dadfa6bce816c1577f2fea8f1034560
#
_cell.length_a   1.000
_cell.length_b   1.000
_cell.length_c   1.000
_cell.angle_alpha   90.00
_cell.angle_beta   90.00
_cell.angle_gamma   90.00
#
_symmetry.space_group_name_H-M   'P 1'
#
loop_
_entity.id
_entity.type
_entity.pdbx_description
1 polymer ?
#
loop_
_entity_poly.entity_id
_entity_poly.type
_entity_poly.pdbx_seq_one_letter_code
_entity_poly.pdbx_strand_id
1 'polypeptide(L)'
;MQALVDNFSKLLEQKIKQINGLKKEGNAMQTLSKRVDLLSFCMAVIERAENELLVYKENNVSYNIPEVINYDYNLSEYAERFYIQVNKVIEVMTEKSNNFAVQMIPMKKKEMLLKFAKLMMEISARWHIERIINVYEFDTPIENRAFPKRKPLLQECIFFADRMNSTKMGIKHKDGIMPRKIIFAVQPSAGKSFVANVYSLMSLCLHHIYYKTSGILRMSNNSSNAEGFADQIKAMIENEKIALIYPEFKHYFSTGKPKILEKSTSGEWKLADLDPRIRASHFARGRDSAINSIRIFVGLIIDDLSDGFDQMSNDEAHQAMTRKYYVDMESRGESDDLPVFILGTMFNEYDIQNTMISRLEEEEGLTKDPKFRDVRATPDYSTVVIEVDCFTPDGESYAPRLISTYKLKQRQNSLKPYEFDLVYRQIRTSREPRIFDYGNLKVYKKLPETLRGRRVGVLDPTRTNGGDFFSLPVFDFDTVDLDPYFIDCIYEQKSLGKLADPTNKFFIKVVKFLIDNNVREFYIENNTSNTLGTLFEQKFQELGYTCKIFEFFTAKERGKMNKLERILYEEPTITANIHFPSPSCYPPLHRISQFMSDFTRFDSKMEGSNKKQHDDAPDSVAIFSKRCLFNRQSRFSEINAGFSLRKLWKI
;
A
#
# COMPACT_ATOMS: atom_id res chain seq x y z
N MET A 1 -28.57 -25.84 -8.17
CA MET A 1 -27.89 -25.45 -6.91
C MET A 1 -28.56 -24.27 -6.19
N GLN A 2 -28.77 -23.07 -6.81
CA GLN A 2 -29.37 -21.91 -6.12
C GLN A 2 -30.73 -22.22 -5.48
N ALA A 3 -31.67 -22.75 -6.24
CA ALA A 3 -33.00 -23.13 -5.73
C ALA A 3 -32.94 -24.17 -4.57
N LEU A 4 -31.93 -25.06 -4.63
CA LEU A 4 -31.67 -26.03 -3.58
C LEU A 4 -31.26 -25.36 -2.28
N VAL A 5 -30.30 -24.42 -2.33
CA VAL A 5 -29.78 -23.68 -1.16
C VAL A 5 -30.84 -22.77 -0.57
N ASP A 6 -31.60 -22.06 -1.38
CA ASP A 6 -32.68 -21.16 -0.93
C ASP A 6 -33.81 -21.93 -0.24
N ASN A 7 -34.22 -23.06 -0.80
CA ASN A 7 -35.22 -23.94 -0.20
C ASN A 7 -34.70 -24.59 1.08
N PHE A 8 -33.41 -25.02 1.09
CA PHE A 8 -32.77 -25.54 2.27
C PHE A 8 -32.78 -24.54 3.43
N SER A 9 -32.37 -23.29 3.17
CA SER A 9 -32.33 -22.23 4.19
C SER A 9 -33.69 -22.02 4.83
N LYS A 10 -34.75 -21.93 4.01
CA LYS A 10 -36.12 -21.72 4.49
C LYS A 10 -36.62 -22.88 5.36
N LEU A 11 -36.42 -24.12 4.91
CA LEU A 11 -36.85 -25.32 5.63
C LEU A 11 -36.00 -25.52 6.90
N LEU A 12 -34.71 -25.20 6.86
CA LEU A 12 -33.80 -25.29 8.00
C LEU A 12 -34.26 -24.37 9.13
N GLU A 13 -34.58 -23.13 8.85
CA GLU A 13 -35.05 -22.19 9.85
C GLU A 13 -36.35 -22.68 10.54
N GLN A 14 -37.29 -23.25 9.76
CA GLN A 14 -38.50 -23.85 10.31
C GLN A 14 -38.20 -25.00 11.26
N LYS A 15 -37.30 -25.92 10.85
CA LYS A 15 -36.90 -27.09 11.67
C LYS A 15 -36.19 -26.66 12.95
N ILE A 16 -35.27 -25.68 12.88
CA ILE A 16 -34.59 -25.15 14.07
C ILE A 16 -35.57 -24.48 15.02
N LYS A 17 -36.55 -23.72 14.50
CA LYS A 17 -37.60 -23.09 15.32
C LYS A 17 -38.46 -24.12 16.05
N GLN A 18 -38.82 -25.23 15.38
CA GLN A 18 -39.54 -26.36 16.02
C GLN A 18 -38.71 -26.99 17.15
N ILE A 19 -37.42 -27.27 16.93
CA ILE A 19 -36.55 -27.86 17.97
C ILE A 19 -36.45 -26.93 19.19
N ASN A 20 -36.28 -25.63 18.97
CA ASN A 20 -36.19 -24.65 20.05
C ASN A 20 -37.52 -24.49 20.82
N GLY A 21 -38.65 -24.62 20.12
CA GLY A 21 -39.97 -24.69 20.78
C GLY A 21 -40.11 -25.89 21.74
N LEU A 22 -39.81 -27.08 21.24
CA LEU A 22 -39.87 -28.32 22.03
C LEU A 22 -38.90 -28.31 23.23
N LYS A 23 -37.74 -27.66 23.10
CA LYS A 23 -36.81 -27.44 24.22
C LYS A 23 -37.43 -26.59 25.33
N LYS A 24 -38.10 -25.52 24.97
CA LYS A 24 -38.78 -24.62 25.93
C LYS A 24 -39.91 -25.34 26.66
N GLU A 25 -40.57 -26.29 26.01
CA GLU A 25 -41.63 -27.14 26.58
C GLU A 25 -41.10 -28.30 27.42
N GLY A 26 -39.76 -28.51 27.51
CA GLY A 26 -39.13 -29.56 28.26
C GLY A 26 -39.28 -30.97 27.66
N ASN A 27 -39.70 -31.09 26.38
CA ASN A 27 -39.96 -32.38 25.74
C ASN A 27 -38.67 -32.97 25.11
N ALA A 28 -37.86 -33.66 25.95
CA ALA A 28 -36.54 -34.18 25.56
C ALA A 28 -36.61 -35.24 24.46
N MET A 29 -37.58 -36.16 24.47
CA MET A 29 -37.69 -37.24 23.48
C MET A 29 -38.06 -36.71 22.10
N GLN A 30 -39.02 -35.79 21.99
CA GLN A 30 -39.39 -35.17 20.72
C GLN A 30 -38.30 -34.25 20.20
N THR A 31 -37.57 -33.54 21.08
CA THR A 31 -36.42 -32.75 20.73
C THR A 31 -35.34 -33.62 20.09
N LEU A 32 -35.05 -34.80 20.64
CA LEU A 32 -34.08 -35.74 20.12
C LEU A 32 -34.48 -36.27 18.74
N SER A 33 -35.74 -36.71 18.58
CA SER A 33 -36.28 -37.18 17.29
C SER A 33 -36.13 -36.10 16.20
N LYS A 34 -36.48 -34.85 16.50
CA LYS A 34 -36.36 -33.73 15.54
C LYS A 34 -34.93 -33.39 15.20
N ARG A 35 -33.98 -33.60 16.12
CA ARG A 35 -32.55 -33.44 15.81
C ARG A 35 -32.06 -34.52 14.82
N VAL A 36 -32.49 -35.78 14.98
CA VAL A 36 -32.18 -36.86 14.04
C VAL A 36 -32.78 -36.57 12.64
N ASP A 37 -34.05 -36.13 12.60
CA ASP A 37 -34.73 -35.73 11.37
C ASP A 37 -33.97 -34.57 10.66
N LEU A 38 -33.44 -33.60 11.43
CA LEU A 38 -32.68 -32.51 10.91
C LEU A 38 -31.36 -32.95 10.26
N LEU A 39 -30.62 -33.86 10.92
CA LEU A 39 -29.40 -34.45 10.38
C LEU A 39 -29.67 -35.23 9.07
N SER A 40 -30.70 -36.04 9.05
CA SER A 40 -31.09 -36.80 7.85
C SER A 40 -31.48 -35.89 6.70
N PHE A 41 -32.20 -34.80 6.99
CA PHE A 41 -32.53 -33.77 6.00
C PHE A 41 -31.28 -33.08 5.43
N CYS A 42 -30.31 -32.72 6.28
CA CYS A 42 -29.06 -32.10 5.82
C CYS A 42 -28.27 -33.08 4.94
N MET A 43 -28.18 -34.35 5.29
CA MET A 43 -27.52 -35.36 4.48
C MET A 43 -28.15 -35.50 3.09
N ALA A 44 -29.46 -35.56 3.01
CA ALA A 44 -30.19 -35.66 1.73
C ALA A 44 -29.93 -34.43 0.83
N VAL A 45 -29.82 -33.23 1.44
CA VAL A 45 -29.49 -32.00 0.67
C VAL A 45 -28.04 -32.04 0.17
N ILE A 46 -27.09 -32.51 0.99
CA ILE A 46 -25.68 -32.67 0.59
C ILE A 46 -25.56 -33.65 -0.59
N GLU A 47 -26.20 -34.81 -0.49
CA GLU A 47 -26.21 -35.82 -1.56
C GLU A 47 -26.82 -35.29 -2.86
N ARG A 48 -27.89 -34.51 -2.76
CA ARG A 48 -28.46 -33.85 -3.94
C ARG A 48 -27.52 -32.82 -4.55
N ALA A 49 -26.81 -32.03 -3.73
CA ALA A 49 -25.82 -31.08 -4.23
C ALA A 49 -24.63 -31.77 -4.91
N GLU A 50 -24.14 -32.90 -4.36
CA GLU A 50 -23.12 -33.75 -5.00
C GLU A 50 -23.59 -34.25 -6.36
N ASN A 51 -24.82 -34.74 -6.46
CA ASN A 51 -25.39 -35.24 -7.71
C ASN A 51 -25.55 -34.11 -8.77
N GLU A 52 -26.05 -32.95 -8.37
CA GLU A 52 -26.13 -31.80 -9.27
C GLU A 52 -24.75 -31.38 -9.80
N LEU A 53 -23.69 -31.46 -8.97
CA LEU A 53 -22.33 -31.19 -9.36
C LEU A 53 -21.77 -32.20 -10.34
N LEU A 54 -22.05 -33.50 -10.12
CA LEU A 54 -21.63 -34.58 -11.04
C LEU A 54 -22.24 -34.40 -12.40
N VAL A 55 -23.57 -34.20 -12.47
CA VAL A 55 -24.31 -33.95 -13.73
C VAL A 55 -23.74 -32.74 -14.49
N TYR A 56 -23.38 -31.69 -13.76
CA TYR A 56 -22.75 -30.53 -14.37
C TYR A 56 -21.38 -30.85 -14.96
N LYS A 57 -20.50 -31.55 -14.21
CA LYS A 57 -19.16 -31.95 -14.68
C LYS A 57 -19.23 -32.86 -15.92
N GLU A 58 -20.22 -33.73 -16.02
CA GLU A 58 -20.41 -34.62 -17.14
C GLU A 58 -20.91 -33.90 -18.41
N ASN A 59 -21.73 -32.88 -18.27
CA ASN A 59 -22.34 -32.17 -19.41
C ASN A 59 -21.52 -31.01 -19.95
N ASN A 60 -20.42 -30.60 -19.30
CA ASN A 60 -19.74 -29.34 -19.61
C ASN A 60 -18.42 -29.45 -20.37
N VAL A 61 -18.30 -30.37 -21.31
CA VAL A 61 -17.10 -30.56 -22.16
C VAL A 61 -16.96 -29.48 -23.25
N SER A 62 -17.94 -28.60 -23.48
CA SER A 62 -18.01 -27.71 -24.65
C SER A 62 -18.20 -26.21 -24.36
N TYR A 63 -18.05 -25.72 -23.14
CA TYR A 63 -18.34 -24.32 -22.86
C TYR A 63 -17.14 -23.38 -23.07
N ASN A 64 -17.47 -22.13 -23.43
CA ASN A 64 -16.57 -20.99 -23.43
C ASN A 64 -15.95 -20.79 -22.03
N ILE A 65 -14.63 -20.60 -21.94
CA ILE A 65 -13.88 -20.48 -20.68
C ILE A 65 -14.52 -19.46 -19.71
N PRO A 66 -14.90 -18.22 -20.10
CA PRO A 66 -15.59 -17.28 -19.21
C PRO A 66 -16.89 -17.79 -18.61
N GLU A 67 -17.67 -18.57 -19.35
CA GLU A 67 -18.93 -19.17 -18.86
C GLU A 67 -18.66 -20.25 -17.82
N VAL A 68 -17.64 -21.07 -18.04
CA VAL A 68 -17.20 -22.10 -17.09
C VAL A 68 -16.71 -21.47 -15.79
N ILE A 69 -15.91 -20.42 -15.88
CA ILE A 69 -15.41 -19.68 -14.72
C ILE A 69 -16.57 -19.06 -13.92
N ASN A 70 -17.48 -18.37 -14.58
CA ASN A 70 -18.66 -17.78 -13.93
C ASN A 70 -19.53 -18.81 -13.23
N TYR A 71 -19.71 -19.96 -13.85
CA TYR A 71 -20.49 -21.03 -13.25
C TYR A 71 -19.79 -21.62 -12.02
N ASP A 72 -18.50 -21.93 -12.12
CA ASP A 72 -17.71 -22.48 -11.01
C ASP A 72 -17.63 -21.52 -9.83
N TYR A 73 -17.45 -20.24 -10.11
CA TYR A 73 -17.50 -19.19 -9.08
C TYR A 73 -18.88 -19.11 -8.41
N ASN A 74 -19.96 -19.11 -9.16
CA ASN A 74 -21.31 -19.09 -8.61
C ASN A 74 -21.61 -20.32 -7.74
N LEU A 75 -21.10 -21.49 -8.12
CA LEU A 75 -21.17 -22.67 -7.27
C LEU A 75 -20.48 -22.46 -5.93
N SER A 76 -19.32 -21.81 -5.91
CA SER A 76 -18.59 -21.52 -4.68
C SER A 76 -19.38 -20.58 -3.76
N GLU A 77 -20.04 -19.55 -4.30
CA GLU A 77 -20.92 -18.66 -3.51
C GLU A 77 -22.11 -19.40 -2.89
N TYR A 78 -22.71 -20.34 -3.63
CA TYR A 78 -23.80 -21.16 -3.09
C TYR A 78 -23.30 -22.11 -2.01
N ALA A 79 -22.12 -22.69 -2.16
CA ALA A 79 -21.49 -23.50 -1.16
C ALA A 79 -21.21 -22.72 0.13
N GLU A 80 -20.77 -21.45 0.03
CA GLU A 80 -20.58 -20.60 1.21
C GLU A 80 -21.90 -20.33 1.97
N ARG A 81 -22.99 -20.06 1.27
CA ARG A 81 -24.31 -19.93 1.91
C ARG A 81 -24.72 -21.22 2.59
N PHE A 82 -24.50 -22.34 1.93
CA PHE A 82 -24.78 -23.66 2.49
C PHE A 82 -23.97 -23.94 3.74
N TYR A 83 -22.68 -23.59 3.74
CA TYR A 83 -21.78 -23.68 4.90
C TYR A 83 -22.32 -22.92 6.12
N ILE A 84 -22.75 -21.68 5.92
CA ILE A 84 -23.34 -20.86 6.99
C ILE A 84 -24.55 -21.58 7.61
N GLN A 85 -25.40 -22.19 6.78
CA GLN A 85 -26.57 -22.91 7.26
C GLN A 85 -26.20 -24.21 8.02
N VAL A 86 -25.23 -24.95 7.51
CA VAL A 86 -24.75 -26.17 8.20
C VAL A 86 -24.08 -25.85 9.54
N ASN A 87 -23.38 -24.72 9.65
CA ASN A 87 -22.85 -24.28 10.95
C ASN A 87 -23.95 -24.01 11.98
N LYS A 88 -25.07 -23.39 11.57
CA LYS A 88 -26.23 -23.24 12.48
C LYS A 88 -26.77 -24.60 12.97
N VAL A 89 -26.77 -25.60 12.09
CA VAL A 89 -27.14 -26.98 12.50
C VAL A 89 -26.14 -27.52 13.52
N ILE A 90 -24.85 -27.34 13.30
CA ILE A 90 -23.79 -27.80 14.22
C ILE A 90 -23.96 -27.14 15.58
N GLU A 91 -24.24 -25.84 15.65
CA GLU A 91 -24.48 -25.11 16.88
C GLU A 91 -25.67 -25.71 17.67
N VAL A 92 -26.79 -25.94 17.01
CA VAL A 92 -27.98 -26.57 17.62
C VAL A 92 -27.68 -27.98 18.12
N MET A 93 -26.78 -28.70 17.43
CA MET A 93 -26.37 -30.09 17.83
C MET A 93 -25.33 -30.13 18.93
N THR A 94 -24.60 -29.03 19.19
CA THR A 94 -23.48 -29.01 20.14
C THR A 94 -23.90 -28.70 21.58
N GLU A 95 -25.13 -28.27 21.81
CA GLU A 95 -25.66 -28.08 23.16
C GLU A 95 -25.59 -29.40 23.96
N LYS A 96 -24.93 -29.37 25.11
CA LYS A 96 -24.72 -30.50 25.97
C LYS A 96 -26.06 -31.08 26.48
N SER A 97 -26.35 -32.32 26.11
CA SER A 97 -27.41 -33.13 26.70
C SER A 97 -26.78 -34.34 27.38
N ASN A 98 -27.06 -34.51 28.66
CA ASN A 98 -26.47 -35.58 29.50
C ASN A 98 -27.16 -36.94 29.34
N ASN A 99 -27.88 -37.23 28.26
CA ASN A 99 -28.64 -38.48 28.12
C ASN A 99 -28.06 -39.48 27.11
N PHE A 100 -28.08 -40.76 27.48
CA PHE A 100 -27.52 -41.95 26.83
C PHE A 100 -28.03 -42.20 25.37
N ALA A 101 -29.22 -41.68 24.98
CA ALA A 101 -29.76 -41.76 23.61
C ALA A 101 -28.95 -40.95 22.57
N VAL A 102 -27.90 -40.27 23.01
CA VAL A 102 -27.06 -39.37 22.22
C VAL A 102 -26.00 -40.11 21.38
N GLN A 103 -25.79 -41.43 21.54
CA GLN A 103 -24.72 -42.16 20.83
C GLN A 103 -24.93 -42.26 19.30
N MET A 104 -26.16 -42.23 18.80
CA MET A 104 -26.44 -42.26 17.36
C MET A 104 -26.27 -40.90 16.69
N ILE A 105 -26.46 -39.80 17.42
CA ILE A 105 -26.28 -38.44 16.88
C ILE A 105 -24.81 -38.13 16.53
N PRO A 106 -23.81 -38.50 17.39
CA PRO A 106 -22.40 -38.28 17.05
C PRO A 106 -21.94 -38.97 15.76
N MET A 107 -22.38 -40.20 15.50
CA MET A 107 -22.00 -40.94 14.29
C MET A 107 -22.60 -40.32 13.03
N LYS A 108 -23.90 -40.05 12.99
CA LYS A 108 -24.56 -39.39 11.86
C LYS A 108 -24.04 -37.96 11.64
N LYS A 109 -23.78 -37.26 12.75
CA LYS A 109 -23.14 -35.93 12.69
C LYS A 109 -21.76 -36.00 12.06
N LYS A 110 -20.94 -36.99 12.47
CA LYS A 110 -19.60 -37.20 11.90
C LYS A 110 -19.65 -37.50 10.40
N GLU A 111 -20.56 -38.39 9.99
CA GLU A 111 -20.77 -38.73 8.58
C GLU A 111 -21.20 -37.50 7.76
N MET A 112 -22.20 -36.75 8.23
CA MET A 112 -22.65 -35.50 7.61
C MET A 112 -21.50 -34.51 7.48
N LEU A 113 -20.71 -34.29 8.53
CA LEU A 113 -19.59 -33.37 8.50
C LEU A 113 -18.49 -33.80 7.55
N LEU A 114 -18.22 -35.09 7.41
CA LEU A 114 -17.24 -35.62 6.44
C LEU A 114 -17.70 -35.42 5.01
N LYS A 115 -18.97 -35.74 4.69
CA LYS A 115 -19.56 -35.49 3.36
C LYS A 115 -19.57 -33.99 3.03
N PHE A 116 -20.00 -33.19 3.99
CA PHE A 116 -20.03 -31.73 3.83
C PHE A 116 -18.64 -31.15 3.63
N ALA A 117 -17.65 -31.57 4.43
CA ALA A 117 -16.26 -31.11 4.29
C ALA A 117 -15.70 -31.45 2.89
N LYS A 118 -16.00 -32.64 2.36
CA LYS A 118 -15.61 -33.02 1.01
C LYS A 118 -16.22 -32.10 -0.05
N LEU A 119 -17.53 -31.87 0.03
CA LEU A 119 -18.24 -30.97 -0.90
C LEU A 119 -17.66 -29.53 -0.84
N MET A 120 -17.38 -29.01 0.36
CA MET A 120 -16.80 -27.70 0.55
C MET A 120 -15.37 -27.60 0.02
N MET A 121 -14.55 -28.64 0.17
CA MET A 121 -13.21 -28.68 -0.44
C MET A 121 -13.27 -28.61 -1.96
N GLU A 122 -14.16 -29.37 -2.58
CA GLU A 122 -14.26 -29.46 -4.05
C GLU A 122 -14.87 -28.20 -4.69
N ILE A 123 -15.73 -27.46 -4.00
CA ILE A 123 -16.48 -26.34 -4.61
C ILE A 123 -16.03 -24.99 -4.07
N SER A 124 -16.00 -24.84 -2.74
CA SER A 124 -15.79 -23.53 -2.11
C SER A 124 -14.31 -23.20 -1.91
N ALA A 125 -13.48 -24.19 -1.56
CA ALA A 125 -12.08 -23.91 -1.27
C ALA A 125 -11.30 -23.36 -2.47
N ARG A 126 -11.72 -23.67 -3.69
CA ARG A 126 -11.05 -23.20 -4.94
C ARG A 126 -10.93 -21.67 -5.03
N TRP A 127 -11.93 -20.96 -4.50
CA TRP A 127 -12.09 -19.52 -4.67
C TRP A 127 -11.92 -18.71 -3.39
N HIS A 128 -11.67 -19.38 -2.25
CA HIS A 128 -11.68 -18.74 -0.95
C HIS A 128 -10.44 -19.10 -0.11
N ILE A 129 -9.62 -18.10 0.15
CA ILE A 129 -8.36 -18.22 0.91
C ILE A 129 -8.59 -18.88 2.28
N GLU A 130 -9.62 -18.46 3.01
CA GLU A 130 -9.94 -19.04 4.33
C GLU A 130 -10.21 -20.55 4.22
N ARG A 131 -10.88 -21.01 3.17
CA ARG A 131 -11.18 -22.43 2.98
C ARG A 131 -9.93 -23.22 2.62
N ILE A 132 -9.08 -22.67 1.78
CA ILE A 132 -7.78 -23.28 1.48
C ILE A 132 -6.97 -23.44 2.76
N ILE A 133 -6.88 -22.42 3.60
CA ILE A 133 -6.19 -22.48 4.88
C ILE A 133 -6.76 -23.60 5.76
N ASN A 134 -8.08 -23.70 5.87
CA ASN A 134 -8.74 -24.74 6.67
C ASN A 134 -8.41 -26.16 6.17
N VAL A 135 -8.27 -26.38 4.86
CA VAL A 135 -7.84 -27.67 4.30
C VAL A 135 -6.41 -28.00 4.72
N TYR A 136 -5.51 -27.02 4.64
CA TYR A 136 -4.10 -27.25 5.04
C TYR A 136 -3.92 -27.42 6.56
N GLU A 137 -4.72 -26.74 7.39
CA GLU A 137 -4.69 -26.88 8.86
C GLU A 137 -5.59 -28.01 9.40
N PHE A 138 -6.28 -28.78 8.54
CA PHE A 138 -7.29 -29.75 8.97
C PHE A 138 -6.76 -30.79 9.95
N ASP A 139 -5.55 -31.31 9.72
CA ASP A 139 -4.90 -32.32 10.57
C ASP A 139 -4.27 -31.73 11.84
N THR A 140 -4.20 -30.40 11.93
CA THR A 140 -3.64 -29.71 13.09
C THR A 140 -4.71 -29.60 14.19
N PRO A 141 -4.43 -29.98 15.44
CA PRO A 141 -5.35 -29.75 16.55
C PRO A 141 -5.78 -28.29 16.63
N ILE A 142 -7.05 -28.03 16.96
CA ILE A 142 -7.66 -26.67 16.92
C ILE A 142 -6.87 -25.66 17.76
N GLU A 143 -6.37 -26.07 18.92
CA GLU A 143 -5.56 -25.24 19.82
C GLU A 143 -4.22 -24.81 19.21
N ASN A 144 -3.69 -25.62 18.28
CA ASN A 144 -2.40 -25.40 17.62
C ASN A 144 -2.54 -24.68 16.26
N ARG A 145 -3.75 -24.54 15.73
CA ARG A 145 -3.98 -23.83 14.47
C ARG A 145 -3.59 -22.36 14.59
N ALA A 146 -2.83 -21.91 13.63
CA ALA A 146 -2.32 -20.54 13.61
C ALA A 146 -3.37 -19.53 13.14
N PHE A 147 -4.21 -19.92 12.18
CA PHE A 147 -5.14 -19.02 11.52
C PHE A 147 -6.26 -18.50 12.46
N PRO A 148 -6.95 -19.32 13.28
CA PRO A 148 -8.02 -18.82 14.15
C PRO A 148 -7.59 -17.73 15.13
N LYS A 149 -6.29 -17.69 15.51
CA LYS A 149 -5.72 -16.65 16.39
C LYS A 149 -5.52 -15.32 15.67
N ARG A 150 -5.32 -15.36 14.35
CA ARG A 150 -4.99 -14.22 13.48
C ARG A 150 -6.19 -13.72 12.67
N LYS A 151 -7.22 -14.53 12.52
CA LYS A 151 -8.39 -14.24 11.70
C LYS A 151 -8.99 -12.85 11.94
N PRO A 152 -9.13 -12.33 13.18
CA PRO A 152 -9.68 -11.00 13.41
C PRO A 152 -8.91 -9.89 12.71
N LEU A 153 -7.58 -10.03 12.54
CA LEU A 153 -6.73 -9.05 11.84
C LEU A 153 -6.70 -9.24 10.33
N LEU A 154 -7.12 -10.39 9.81
CA LEU A 154 -6.92 -10.78 8.41
C LEU A 154 -8.23 -10.87 7.60
N GLN A 155 -9.39 -10.87 8.25
CA GLN A 155 -10.67 -11.18 7.60
C GLN A 155 -11.02 -10.25 6.44
N GLU A 156 -10.79 -8.94 6.58
CA GLU A 156 -11.06 -7.97 5.52
C GLU A 156 -10.06 -8.12 4.38
N CYS A 157 -8.78 -8.31 4.70
CA CYS A 157 -7.75 -8.59 3.71
C CYS A 157 -8.08 -9.83 2.88
N ILE A 158 -8.52 -10.91 3.51
CA ILE A 158 -8.92 -12.15 2.83
C ILE A 158 -10.13 -11.90 1.93
N PHE A 159 -11.14 -11.19 2.40
CA PHE A 159 -12.32 -10.86 1.58
C PHE A 159 -11.93 -10.12 0.30
N PHE A 160 -11.11 -9.07 0.42
CA PHE A 160 -10.70 -8.30 -0.75
C PHE A 160 -9.70 -9.06 -1.65
N ALA A 161 -8.86 -9.93 -1.08
CA ALA A 161 -7.95 -10.77 -1.86
C ALA A 161 -8.72 -11.82 -2.69
N ASP A 162 -9.76 -12.45 -2.12
CA ASP A 162 -10.67 -13.33 -2.86
C ASP A 162 -11.37 -12.58 -4.01
N ARG A 163 -11.83 -11.35 -3.74
CA ARG A 163 -12.44 -10.48 -4.75
C ARG A 163 -11.46 -10.06 -5.84
N MET A 164 -10.23 -9.71 -5.48
CA MET A 164 -9.19 -9.34 -6.44
C MET A 164 -8.86 -10.50 -7.38
N ASN A 165 -8.73 -11.71 -6.85
CA ASN A 165 -8.50 -12.89 -7.67
C ASN A 165 -9.68 -13.19 -8.61
N SER A 166 -10.90 -13.20 -8.10
CA SER A 166 -12.09 -13.45 -8.93
C SER A 166 -12.31 -12.36 -9.99
N THR A 167 -12.02 -11.09 -9.67
CA THR A 167 -12.04 -9.98 -10.65
C THR A 167 -11.04 -10.23 -11.77
N LYS A 168 -9.80 -10.65 -11.46
CA LYS A 168 -8.78 -11.00 -12.45
C LYS A 168 -9.21 -12.16 -13.34
N MET A 169 -9.98 -13.10 -12.80
CA MET A 169 -10.58 -14.20 -13.55
C MET A 169 -11.80 -13.79 -14.39
N GLY A 170 -12.17 -12.51 -14.40
CA GLY A 170 -13.26 -11.97 -15.20
C GLY A 170 -14.64 -11.98 -14.51
N ILE A 171 -14.72 -12.32 -13.24
CA ILE A 171 -15.97 -12.30 -12.47
C ILE A 171 -16.40 -10.87 -12.17
N LYS A 172 -17.65 -10.54 -12.51
CA LYS A 172 -18.27 -9.27 -12.16
C LYS A 172 -19.15 -9.43 -10.91
N HIS A 173 -18.80 -8.71 -9.85
CA HIS A 173 -19.54 -8.75 -8.60
C HIS A 173 -20.73 -7.77 -8.60
N LYS A 174 -21.90 -8.21 -8.11
CA LYS A 174 -23.13 -7.41 -8.08
C LYS A 174 -23.05 -6.17 -7.18
N ASP A 175 -22.19 -6.21 -6.17
CA ASP A 175 -21.93 -5.10 -5.24
C ASP A 175 -20.95 -4.06 -5.80
N GLY A 176 -20.40 -4.28 -7.01
CA GLY A 176 -19.44 -3.40 -7.65
C GLY A 176 -18.04 -3.44 -7.06
N ILE A 177 -17.76 -4.29 -6.07
CA ILE A 177 -16.44 -4.40 -5.41
C ILE A 177 -15.52 -5.24 -6.28
N MET A 178 -14.64 -4.59 -7.04
CA MET A 178 -13.74 -5.24 -8.01
C MET A 178 -12.29 -4.73 -7.84
N PRO A 179 -11.61 -5.06 -6.74
CA PRO A 179 -10.27 -4.56 -6.46
C PRO A 179 -9.24 -5.11 -7.46
N ARG A 180 -8.32 -4.24 -7.86
CA ARG A 180 -7.11 -4.59 -8.63
C ARG A 180 -5.86 -4.38 -7.79
N LYS A 181 -5.92 -3.46 -6.83
CA LYS A 181 -4.81 -3.16 -5.92
C LYS A 181 -5.29 -3.23 -4.48
N ILE A 182 -4.57 -3.93 -3.65
CA ILE A 182 -4.79 -3.99 -2.20
C ILE A 182 -3.52 -3.51 -1.51
N ILE A 183 -3.65 -2.53 -0.64
CA ILE A 183 -2.61 -2.10 0.29
C ILE A 183 -3.04 -2.53 1.68
N PHE A 184 -2.30 -3.46 2.27
CA PHE A 184 -2.62 -4.03 3.57
C PHE A 184 -1.52 -3.75 4.59
N ALA A 185 -1.84 -2.94 5.57
CA ALA A 185 -0.98 -2.60 6.68
C ALA A 185 -1.54 -3.18 7.99
N VAL A 186 -0.70 -3.90 8.70
CA VAL A 186 -1.04 -4.54 9.97
C VAL A 186 0.22 -4.79 10.80
N GLN A 187 0.06 -4.88 12.09
CA GLN A 187 1.14 -5.16 13.03
C GLN A 187 2.01 -6.38 12.63
N PRO A 188 3.28 -6.45 13.07
CA PRO A 188 4.13 -7.60 12.87
C PRO A 188 3.49 -8.90 13.40
N SER A 189 3.83 -10.04 12.78
CA SER A 189 3.36 -11.38 13.15
C SER A 189 1.84 -11.62 13.01
N ALA A 190 1.09 -10.71 12.40
CA ALA A 190 -0.34 -10.89 12.12
C ALA A 190 -0.64 -12.02 11.13
N GLY A 191 0.35 -12.44 10.32
CA GLY A 191 0.20 -13.51 9.33
C GLY A 191 -0.10 -13.01 7.91
N LYS A 192 0.22 -11.75 7.60
CA LYS A 192 0.04 -11.15 6.28
C LYS A 192 0.71 -11.94 5.16
N SER A 193 1.98 -12.32 5.33
CA SER A 193 2.74 -13.10 4.34
C SER A 193 2.14 -14.49 4.10
N PHE A 194 1.51 -15.10 5.11
CA PHE A 194 0.81 -16.37 4.95
C PHE A 194 -0.45 -16.21 4.09
N VAL A 195 -1.22 -15.14 4.26
CA VAL A 195 -2.36 -14.84 3.37
C VAL A 195 -1.88 -14.63 1.94
N ALA A 196 -0.77 -13.91 1.75
CA ALA A 196 -0.18 -13.72 0.42
C ALA A 196 0.31 -15.04 -0.22
N ASN A 197 0.82 -15.99 0.58
CA ASN A 197 1.18 -17.32 0.08
C ASN A 197 -0.06 -18.08 -0.43
N VAL A 198 -1.13 -18.08 0.35
CA VAL A 198 -2.38 -18.77 -0.03
C VAL A 198 -3.05 -18.08 -1.22
N TYR A 199 -3.04 -16.74 -1.28
CA TYR A 199 -3.47 -15.97 -2.45
C TYR A 199 -2.67 -16.37 -3.70
N SER A 200 -1.34 -16.45 -3.58
CA SER A 200 -0.47 -16.88 -4.69
C SER A 200 -0.81 -18.29 -5.16
N LEU A 201 -0.96 -19.22 -4.22
CA LEU A 201 -1.36 -20.60 -4.50
C LEU A 201 -2.67 -20.64 -5.29
N MET A 202 -3.70 -19.98 -4.77
CA MET A 202 -5.03 -19.92 -5.38
C MET A 202 -4.97 -19.35 -6.80
N SER A 203 -4.34 -18.18 -6.95
CA SER A 203 -4.24 -17.49 -8.24
C SER A 203 -3.48 -18.31 -9.27
N LEU A 204 -2.35 -18.90 -8.90
CA LEU A 204 -1.56 -19.74 -9.80
C LEU A 204 -2.32 -20.99 -10.24
N CYS A 205 -3.00 -21.67 -9.32
CA CYS A 205 -3.78 -22.86 -9.66
C CYS A 205 -4.96 -22.56 -10.58
N LEU A 206 -5.72 -21.52 -10.31
CA LEU A 206 -6.86 -21.12 -11.13
C LEU A 206 -6.42 -20.69 -12.54
N HIS A 207 -5.38 -19.85 -12.63
CA HIS A 207 -4.85 -19.45 -13.93
C HIS A 207 -4.26 -20.63 -14.72
N HIS A 208 -3.59 -21.57 -14.05
CA HIS A 208 -3.11 -22.81 -14.67
C HIS A 208 -4.27 -23.63 -15.22
N ILE A 209 -5.33 -23.84 -14.45
CA ILE A 209 -6.47 -24.69 -14.83
C ILE A 209 -7.22 -24.11 -16.03
N TYR A 210 -7.61 -22.83 -15.96
CA TYR A 210 -8.49 -22.23 -16.95
C TYR A 210 -7.77 -21.65 -18.17
N TYR A 211 -6.60 -21.05 -17.97
CA TYR A 211 -5.91 -20.30 -19.03
C TYR A 211 -4.58 -20.89 -19.49
N LYS A 212 -4.08 -21.92 -18.81
CA LYS A 212 -2.72 -22.45 -19.01
C LYS A 212 -1.64 -21.36 -18.93
N THR A 213 -1.90 -20.30 -18.19
CA THR A 213 -0.98 -19.20 -17.91
C THR A 213 -0.51 -19.23 -16.47
N SER A 214 0.56 -18.53 -16.20
CA SER A 214 1.11 -18.39 -14.87
C SER A 214 2.08 -17.21 -14.84
N GLY A 215 2.46 -16.74 -13.68
CA GLY A 215 3.48 -15.71 -13.52
C GLY A 215 3.13 -14.73 -12.41
N ILE A 216 3.61 -15.01 -11.19
CA ILE A 216 3.58 -14.10 -10.05
C ILE A 216 5.01 -13.65 -9.77
N LEU A 217 5.21 -12.34 -9.61
CA LEU A 217 6.42 -11.78 -9.03
C LEU A 217 6.16 -11.45 -7.56
N ARG A 218 6.97 -12.00 -6.68
CA ARG A 218 7.02 -11.62 -5.28
C ARG A 218 8.31 -10.91 -4.94
N MET A 219 8.18 -9.72 -4.40
CA MET A 219 9.27 -8.87 -3.94
C MET A 219 9.26 -8.82 -2.41
N SER A 220 10.43 -8.90 -1.79
CA SER A 220 10.60 -8.71 -0.36
C SER A 220 11.88 -7.91 -0.07
N ASN A 221 12.13 -7.56 1.20
CA ASN A 221 13.31 -6.80 1.61
C ASN A 221 14.64 -7.40 1.14
N ASN A 222 14.73 -8.73 1.12
CA ASN A 222 15.90 -9.45 0.59
C ASN A 222 15.51 -10.73 -0.15
N SER A 223 16.44 -11.29 -0.91
CA SER A 223 16.19 -12.49 -1.72
C SER A 223 15.90 -13.72 -0.86
N SER A 224 16.56 -13.88 0.29
CA SER A 224 16.36 -15.04 1.17
C SER A 224 14.93 -15.09 1.71
N ASN A 225 14.35 -13.95 2.12
CA ASN A 225 12.96 -13.89 2.57
C ASN A 225 11.99 -14.18 1.42
N ALA A 226 12.21 -13.59 0.24
CA ALA A 226 11.39 -13.85 -0.93
C ALA A 226 11.42 -15.33 -1.33
N GLU A 227 12.58 -15.96 -1.32
CA GLU A 227 12.78 -17.39 -1.60
C GLU A 227 12.12 -18.27 -0.55
N GLY A 228 12.23 -17.92 0.74
CA GLY A 228 11.56 -18.63 1.82
C GLY A 228 10.04 -18.65 1.66
N PHE A 229 9.44 -17.57 1.20
CA PHE A 229 8.00 -17.54 0.86
C PHE A 229 7.68 -18.38 -0.38
N ALA A 230 8.53 -18.34 -1.41
CA ALA A 230 8.36 -19.18 -2.59
C ALA A 230 8.42 -20.67 -2.26
N ASP A 231 9.32 -21.08 -1.36
CA ASP A 231 9.41 -22.46 -0.89
C ASP A 231 8.20 -22.90 -0.07
N GLN A 232 7.58 -22.00 0.70
CA GLN A 232 6.32 -22.29 1.39
C GLN A 232 5.17 -22.54 0.40
N ILE A 233 5.03 -21.70 -0.64
CA ILE A 233 4.00 -21.90 -1.68
C ILE A 233 4.26 -23.22 -2.42
N LYS A 234 5.51 -23.50 -2.78
CA LYS A 234 5.94 -24.74 -3.41
C LYS A 234 5.58 -25.96 -2.56
N ALA A 235 5.88 -25.93 -1.26
CA ALA A 235 5.52 -27.01 -0.34
C ALA A 235 4.00 -27.23 -0.27
N MET A 236 3.19 -26.18 -0.38
CA MET A 236 1.74 -26.30 -0.46
C MET A 236 1.28 -26.94 -1.78
N ILE A 237 1.90 -26.57 -2.91
CA ILE A 237 1.58 -27.15 -4.23
C ILE A 237 1.99 -28.63 -4.32
N GLU A 238 3.12 -29.00 -3.74
CA GLU A 238 3.63 -30.38 -3.72
C GLU A 238 2.90 -31.27 -2.68
N ASN A 239 2.03 -30.70 -1.86
CA ASN A 239 1.24 -31.44 -0.88
C ASN A 239 -0.02 -32.04 -1.53
N GLU A 240 -0.30 -33.34 -1.29
CA GLU A 240 -1.49 -34.03 -1.82
C GLU A 240 -2.82 -33.33 -1.51
N LYS A 241 -2.89 -32.50 -0.46
CA LYS A 241 -4.07 -31.70 -0.13
C LYS A 241 -4.47 -30.75 -1.25
N ILE A 242 -3.53 -30.35 -2.13
CA ILE A 242 -3.85 -29.53 -3.30
C ILE A 242 -4.84 -30.22 -4.22
N ALA A 243 -4.73 -31.56 -4.39
CA ALA A 243 -5.62 -32.34 -5.21
C ALA A 243 -7.05 -32.52 -4.62
N LEU A 244 -7.24 -32.21 -3.34
CA LEU A 244 -8.58 -32.13 -2.73
C LEU A 244 -9.28 -30.82 -3.13
N ILE A 245 -8.53 -29.76 -3.31
CA ILE A 245 -9.04 -28.42 -3.69
C ILE A 245 -9.17 -28.32 -5.21
N TYR A 246 -8.14 -28.79 -5.91
CA TYR A 246 -8.01 -28.76 -7.37
C TYR A 246 -7.83 -30.19 -7.91
N PRO A 247 -8.94 -30.95 -8.12
CA PRO A 247 -8.87 -32.32 -8.62
C PRO A 247 -8.12 -32.49 -9.92
N GLU A 248 -7.99 -31.44 -10.71
CA GLU A 248 -7.20 -31.38 -11.94
C GLU A 248 -5.73 -31.73 -11.71
N PHE A 249 -5.20 -31.51 -10.52
CA PHE A 249 -3.83 -31.85 -10.15
C PHE A 249 -3.66 -33.28 -9.61
N LYS A 250 -4.74 -34.03 -9.44
CA LYS A 250 -4.70 -35.39 -8.84
C LYS A 250 -3.75 -36.34 -9.57
N HIS A 251 -3.63 -36.18 -10.89
CA HIS A 251 -2.78 -37.04 -11.70
C HIS A 251 -1.28 -36.91 -11.38
N TYR A 252 -0.82 -35.79 -10.83
CA TYR A 252 0.58 -35.60 -10.43
C TYR A 252 0.98 -36.37 -9.18
N PHE A 253 0.00 -36.81 -8.37
CA PHE A 253 0.23 -37.54 -7.13
C PHE A 253 0.09 -39.06 -7.28
N SER A 254 -0.04 -39.56 -8.49
CA SER A 254 -0.10 -41.00 -8.78
C SER A 254 1.31 -41.54 -9.00
N THR A 255 1.53 -42.79 -8.60
CA THR A 255 2.82 -43.47 -8.78
C THR A 255 3.26 -43.49 -10.26
N GLY A 256 4.52 -43.12 -10.53
CA GLY A 256 5.09 -43.09 -11.87
C GLY A 256 4.69 -41.91 -12.78
N LYS A 257 4.02 -40.91 -12.23
CA LYS A 257 3.60 -39.69 -12.97
C LYS A 257 4.64 -38.57 -12.93
N PRO A 258 4.60 -37.61 -13.87
CA PRO A 258 5.46 -36.44 -13.85
C PRO A 258 5.26 -35.62 -12.57
N LYS A 259 6.30 -34.90 -12.18
CA LYS A 259 6.21 -33.98 -11.03
C LYS A 259 5.32 -32.78 -11.38
N ILE A 260 4.58 -32.28 -10.43
CA ILE A 260 3.75 -31.06 -10.56
C ILE A 260 4.60 -29.82 -10.88
N LEU A 261 5.88 -29.81 -10.52
CA LEU A 261 6.84 -28.76 -10.86
C LEU A 261 7.80 -29.26 -11.95
N GLU A 262 7.77 -28.62 -13.10
CA GLU A 262 8.64 -28.89 -14.24
C GLU A 262 10.05 -28.36 -14.00
N LYS A 263 10.15 -27.14 -13.42
CA LYS A 263 11.41 -26.47 -13.05
C LYS A 263 11.30 -25.98 -11.62
N SER A 264 12.33 -26.18 -10.82
CA SER A 264 12.33 -25.73 -9.42
C SER A 264 13.71 -25.33 -8.96
N THR A 265 13.88 -24.01 -8.69
CA THR A 265 14.98 -23.41 -7.92
C THR A 265 14.37 -22.64 -6.74
N SER A 266 15.19 -22.15 -5.82
CA SER A 266 14.71 -21.32 -4.69
C SER A 266 14.02 -20.04 -5.15
N GLY A 267 14.58 -19.34 -6.13
CA GLY A 267 14.06 -18.07 -6.61
C GLY A 267 13.08 -18.15 -7.80
N GLU A 268 12.98 -19.30 -8.49
CA GLU A 268 12.09 -19.48 -9.64
C GLU A 268 11.62 -20.93 -9.75
N TRP A 269 10.32 -21.14 -9.95
CA TRP A 269 9.78 -22.46 -10.26
C TRP A 269 8.60 -22.37 -11.23
N LYS A 270 8.35 -23.47 -11.96
CA LYS A 270 7.33 -23.55 -13.00
C LYS A 270 6.44 -24.76 -12.77
N LEU A 271 5.13 -24.55 -12.81
CA LEU A 271 4.14 -25.62 -12.87
C LEU A 271 4.27 -26.38 -14.19
N ALA A 272 4.06 -27.69 -14.15
CA ALA A 272 4.02 -28.53 -15.34
C ALA A 272 2.81 -28.16 -16.24
N ASP A 273 2.85 -28.61 -17.48
CA ASP A 273 1.76 -28.45 -18.46
C ASP A 273 1.34 -26.99 -18.75
N LEU A 274 2.27 -26.06 -18.62
CA LEU A 274 2.10 -24.66 -19.03
C LEU A 274 2.67 -24.42 -20.43
N ASP A 275 2.21 -23.34 -21.08
CA ASP A 275 2.78 -22.88 -22.37
C ASP A 275 4.31 -22.79 -22.23
N PRO A 276 5.07 -23.40 -23.21
CA PRO A 276 6.53 -23.38 -23.21
C PRO A 276 7.14 -21.97 -23.15
N ARG A 277 6.43 -20.94 -23.62
CA ARG A 277 6.86 -19.54 -23.58
C ARG A 277 6.87 -18.95 -22.17
N ILE A 278 6.15 -19.56 -21.22
CA ILE A 278 6.14 -19.15 -19.84
C ILE A 278 7.43 -19.62 -19.17
N ARG A 279 8.27 -18.68 -18.75
CA ARG A 279 9.57 -18.96 -18.13
C ARG A 279 9.44 -19.60 -16.75
N ALA A 280 8.58 -19.05 -15.89
CA ALA A 280 8.29 -19.55 -14.56
C ALA A 280 6.89 -19.16 -14.11
N SER A 281 6.35 -19.92 -13.16
CA SER A 281 5.07 -19.63 -12.50
C SER A 281 5.23 -18.66 -11.33
N HIS A 282 6.36 -18.70 -10.67
CA HIS A 282 6.66 -17.84 -9.54
C HIS A 282 8.09 -17.33 -9.64
N PHE A 283 8.26 -16.05 -9.41
CA PHE A 283 9.53 -15.35 -9.31
C PHE A 283 9.64 -14.73 -7.91
N ALA A 284 10.65 -15.13 -7.15
CA ALA A 284 10.99 -14.55 -5.86
C ALA A 284 12.22 -13.66 -6.00
N ARG A 285 12.12 -12.40 -5.57
CA ARG A 285 13.20 -11.43 -5.72
C ARG A 285 13.32 -10.56 -4.47
N GLY A 286 14.54 -10.28 -4.08
CA GLY A 286 14.82 -9.22 -3.11
C GLY A 286 14.70 -7.84 -3.74
N ARG A 287 14.52 -6.82 -2.92
CA ARG A 287 14.37 -5.42 -3.36
C ARG A 287 15.46 -4.93 -4.29
N ASP A 288 16.69 -5.41 -4.11
CA ASP A 288 17.86 -4.96 -4.90
C ASP A 288 18.13 -5.83 -6.13
N SER A 289 17.30 -6.87 -6.33
CA SER A 289 17.45 -7.79 -7.46
C SER A 289 17.03 -7.16 -8.78
N ALA A 290 17.70 -7.55 -9.86
CA ALA A 290 17.28 -7.19 -11.21
C ALA A 290 16.01 -7.95 -11.63
N ILE A 291 15.02 -7.22 -12.17
CA ILE A 291 13.73 -7.76 -12.61
C ILE A 291 13.42 -7.46 -14.08
N ASN A 292 14.38 -6.91 -14.82
CA ASN A 292 14.18 -6.40 -16.18
C ASN A 292 13.69 -7.43 -17.21
N SER A 293 13.96 -8.72 -16.99
CA SER A 293 13.54 -9.80 -17.89
C SER A 293 12.30 -10.57 -17.42
N ILE A 294 11.66 -10.12 -16.34
CA ILE A 294 10.48 -10.78 -15.76
C ILE A 294 9.23 -10.16 -16.35
N ARG A 295 8.30 -11.00 -16.79
CA ARG A 295 6.94 -10.65 -17.21
C ARG A 295 5.93 -11.30 -16.29
N ILE A 296 4.91 -10.56 -15.89
CA ILE A 296 3.93 -10.96 -14.88
C ILE A 296 2.55 -10.97 -15.50
N PHE A 297 1.84 -12.09 -15.40
CA PHE A 297 0.50 -12.25 -15.94
C PHE A 297 -0.59 -12.36 -14.87
N VAL A 298 -0.23 -12.90 -13.69
CA VAL A 298 -1.19 -13.28 -12.66
C VAL A 298 -1.23 -12.27 -11.52
N GLY A 299 -0.09 -11.82 -11.03
CA GLY A 299 -0.07 -10.85 -9.94
C GLY A 299 1.34 -10.38 -9.53
N LEU A 300 1.39 -9.19 -8.95
CA LEU A 300 2.55 -8.62 -8.28
C LEU A 300 2.29 -8.61 -6.77
N ILE A 301 3.17 -9.21 -6.00
CA ILE A 301 3.12 -9.22 -4.54
C ILE A 301 4.33 -8.52 -3.98
N ILE A 302 4.09 -7.52 -3.16
CA ILE A 302 5.11 -6.75 -2.45
C ILE A 302 4.92 -7.01 -0.97
N ASP A 303 5.88 -7.69 -0.35
CA ASP A 303 5.77 -8.18 1.02
C ASP A 303 6.96 -7.72 1.86
N ASP A 304 6.69 -6.82 2.81
CA ASP A 304 7.67 -6.27 3.75
C ASP A 304 8.98 -5.83 3.06
N LEU A 305 8.92 -4.82 2.17
CA LEU A 305 10.12 -4.28 1.50
C LEU A 305 11.08 -3.57 2.45
N SER A 306 10.60 -3.10 3.62
CA SER A 306 11.40 -2.43 4.63
C SER A 306 12.06 -3.43 5.57
N ASP A 307 13.29 -3.14 6.01
CA ASP A 307 14.05 -4.01 6.94
C ASP A 307 13.73 -3.79 8.42
N GLY A 308 12.57 -3.24 8.72
CA GLY A 308 12.10 -3.01 10.08
C GLY A 308 12.72 -1.79 10.76
N PHE A 309 12.84 -1.86 12.08
CA PHE A 309 13.23 -0.71 12.92
C PHE A 309 14.59 -0.10 12.58
N ASP A 310 15.55 -0.88 12.14
CA ASP A 310 16.91 -0.39 11.84
C ASP A 310 16.93 0.61 10.67
N GLN A 311 15.95 0.54 9.78
CA GLN A 311 15.81 1.44 8.64
C GLN A 311 14.77 2.55 8.84
N MET A 312 14.07 2.60 9.98
CA MET A 312 13.04 3.63 10.25
C MET A 312 13.55 5.06 10.07
N SER A 313 14.85 5.30 10.24
CA SER A 313 15.47 6.60 10.09
C SER A 313 16.05 6.89 8.71
N ASN A 314 16.00 5.93 7.78
CA ASN A 314 16.60 6.08 6.45
C ASN A 314 15.54 6.40 5.38
N ASP A 315 15.13 7.67 5.34
CA ASP A 315 14.10 8.16 4.44
C ASP A 315 14.48 8.05 2.96
N GLU A 316 15.77 8.25 2.62
CA GLU A 316 16.25 8.10 1.24
C GLU A 316 16.09 6.69 0.71
N ALA A 317 16.37 5.69 1.56
CA ALA A 317 16.18 4.28 1.20
C ALA A 317 14.71 3.97 0.92
N HIS A 318 13.78 4.50 1.73
CA HIS A 318 12.33 4.32 1.52
C HIS A 318 11.85 5.00 0.24
N GLN A 319 12.32 6.22 -0.06
CA GLN A 319 12.00 6.89 -1.31
C GLN A 319 12.58 6.19 -2.54
N ALA A 320 13.83 5.71 -2.46
CA ALA A 320 14.44 4.93 -3.54
C ALA A 320 13.62 3.66 -3.82
N MET A 321 13.10 3.02 -2.78
CA MET A 321 12.23 1.86 -2.90
C MET A 321 10.90 2.19 -3.57
N THR A 322 10.26 3.27 -3.17
CA THR A 322 9.02 3.75 -3.79
C THR A 322 9.24 4.08 -5.28
N ARG A 323 10.38 4.70 -5.61
CA ARG A 323 10.77 4.92 -7.02
C ARG A 323 10.89 3.63 -7.80
N LYS A 324 11.57 2.62 -7.22
CA LYS A 324 11.75 1.32 -7.86
C LYS A 324 10.42 0.62 -8.11
N TYR A 325 9.45 0.76 -7.19
CA TYR A 325 8.10 0.26 -7.42
C TYR A 325 7.48 0.84 -8.68
N TYR A 326 7.41 2.17 -8.80
CA TYR A 326 6.75 2.82 -9.94
C TYR A 326 7.47 2.63 -11.27
N VAL A 327 8.81 2.62 -11.26
CA VAL A 327 9.60 2.54 -12.50
C VAL A 327 9.79 1.11 -12.97
N ASP A 328 10.12 0.21 -12.04
CA ASP A 328 10.56 -1.13 -12.40
C ASP A 328 9.49 -2.20 -12.17
N MET A 329 8.82 -2.20 -11.02
CA MET A 329 7.96 -3.31 -10.61
C MET A 329 6.59 -3.25 -11.30
N GLU A 330 5.90 -2.11 -11.22
CA GLU A 330 4.56 -1.94 -11.80
C GLU A 330 4.58 -2.08 -13.33
N SER A 331 5.68 -1.67 -13.97
CA SER A 331 5.86 -1.80 -15.43
C SER A 331 6.07 -3.24 -15.94
N ARG A 332 6.16 -4.24 -15.04
CA ARG A 332 6.33 -5.66 -15.42
C ARG A 332 5.03 -6.37 -15.74
N GLY A 333 3.89 -5.75 -15.46
CA GLY A 333 2.58 -6.28 -15.81
C GLY A 333 2.34 -6.34 -17.31
N GLU A 334 1.80 -7.44 -17.80
CA GLU A 334 1.41 -7.58 -19.24
C GLU A 334 0.04 -6.93 -19.53
N SER A 335 -0.67 -6.47 -18.50
CA SER A 335 -1.99 -5.83 -18.64
C SER A 335 -2.23 -4.81 -17.56
N ASP A 336 -3.04 -3.79 -17.87
CA ASP A 336 -3.44 -2.72 -16.95
C ASP A 336 -4.31 -3.23 -15.76
N ASP A 337 -4.84 -4.45 -15.87
CA ASP A 337 -5.66 -5.10 -14.85
C ASP A 337 -4.87 -6.07 -13.96
N LEU A 338 -3.53 -5.96 -13.95
CA LEU A 338 -2.69 -6.81 -13.12
C LEU A 338 -3.03 -6.62 -11.63
N PRO A 339 -3.34 -7.70 -10.90
CA PRO A 339 -3.49 -7.64 -9.46
C PRO A 339 -2.19 -7.23 -8.77
N VAL A 340 -2.29 -6.23 -7.88
CA VAL A 340 -1.16 -5.77 -7.06
C VAL A 340 -1.52 -5.90 -5.59
N PHE A 341 -0.76 -6.70 -4.87
CA PHE A 341 -0.95 -6.95 -3.45
C PHE A 341 0.25 -6.45 -2.67
N ILE A 342 0.10 -5.32 -1.98
CA ILE A 342 1.13 -4.69 -1.17
C ILE A 342 0.82 -4.97 0.29
N LEU A 343 1.69 -5.71 0.93
CA LEU A 343 1.56 -6.07 2.33
C LEU A 343 2.77 -5.57 3.09
N GLY A 344 2.56 -5.07 4.28
CA GLY A 344 3.69 -4.66 5.11
C GLY A 344 3.27 -4.18 6.48
N THR A 345 4.29 -3.92 7.27
CA THR A 345 4.21 -3.12 8.47
C THR A 345 4.75 -1.74 8.12
N MET A 346 4.07 -0.70 8.54
CA MET A 346 4.55 0.67 8.34
C MET A 346 5.70 0.94 9.31
N PHE A 347 6.85 1.34 8.79
CA PHE A 347 8.03 1.68 9.59
C PHE A 347 8.50 3.11 9.39
N ASN A 348 8.10 3.75 8.30
CA ASN A 348 8.52 5.10 7.94
C ASN A 348 7.41 5.80 7.17
N GLU A 349 7.28 7.11 7.32
CA GLU A 349 6.28 7.90 6.58
C GLU A 349 6.50 7.95 5.06
N TYR A 350 7.72 7.61 4.59
CA TYR A 350 8.07 7.50 3.16
C TYR A 350 8.15 6.07 2.66
N ASP A 351 7.72 5.10 3.45
CA ASP A 351 7.61 3.75 2.92
C ASP A 351 6.54 3.67 1.81
N ILE A 352 6.59 2.59 1.05
CA ILE A 352 5.77 2.45 -0.14
C ILE A 352 4.27 2.55 0.18
N GLN A 353 3.83 1.96 1.31
CA GLN A 353 2.44 1.98 1.72
C GLN A 353 1.99 3.42 2.01
N ASN A 354 2.72 4.14 2.87
CA ASN A 354 2.39 5.50 3.26
C ASN A 354 2.39 6.46 2.07
N THR A 355 3.42 6.39 1.21
CA THR A 355 3.51 7.23 0.02
C THR A 355 2.33 6.99 -0.94
N MET A 356 1.97 5.71 -1.15
CA MET A 356 0.85 5.37 -2.03
C MET A 356 -0.48 5.81 -1.44
N ILE A 357 -0.70 5.58 -0.13
CA ILE A 357 -1.95 5.96 0.53
C ILE A 357 -2.14 7.47 0.49
N SER A 358 -1.10 8.26 0.79
CA SER A 358 -1.17 9.73 0.71
C SER A 358 -1.54 10.20 -0.68
N ARG A 359 -0.96 9.60 -1.70
CA ARG A 359 -1.27 9.91 -3.10
C ARG A 359 -2.73 9.57 -3.45
N LEU A 360 -3.23 8.40 -3.03
CA LEU A 360 -4.62 8.00 -3.26
C LEU A 360 -5.62 8.92 -2.56
N GLU A 361 -5.28 9.40 -1.36
CA GLU A 361 -6.10 10.40 -0.64
C GLU A 361 -6.21 11.71 -1.40
N GLU A 362 -5.12 12.16 -2.02
CA GLU A 362 -5.06 13.43 -2.73
C GLU A 362 -5.63 13.37 -4.15
N GLU A 363 -5.29 12.33 -4.91
CA GLU A 363 -5.56 12.23 -6.34
C GLU A 363 -6.84 11.45 -6.67
N GLU A 364 -7.12 10.38 -5.93
CA GLU A 364 -8.16 9.39 -6.29
C GLU A 364 -9.37 9.40 -5.35
N GLY A 365 -9.37 10.26 -4.34
CA GLY A 365 -10.51 10.42 -3.43
C GLY A 365 -10.75 9.20 -2.54
N LEU A 366 -9.69 8.64 -1.96
CA LEU A 366 -9.76 7.53 -1.04
C LEU A 366 -10.63 7.85 0.18
N THR A 367 -11.72 7.12 0.36
CA THR A 367 -12.69 7.34 1.44
C THR A 367 -12.94 6.10 2.27
N LYS A 368 -13.35 6.29 3.53
CA LYS A 368 -13.70 5.18 4.43
C LYS A 368 -14.97 4.49 3.94
N ASP A 369 -14.93 3.16 3.83
CA ASP A 369 -16.12 2.36 3.53
C ASP A 369 -16.88 2.04 4.83
N PRO A 370 -18.14 2.46 4.98
CA PRO A 370 -18.92 2.22 6.20
C PRO A 370 -19.28 0.74 6.44
N LYS A 371 -19.16 -0.12 5.43
CA LYS A 371 -19.46 -1.56 5.53
C LYS A 371 -18.35 -2.34 6.21
N PHE A 372 -17.15 -1.80 6.24
CA PHE A 372 -15.95 -2.44 6.78
C PHE A 372 -15.33 -1.57 7.87
N ARG A 373 -14.65 -2.20 8.80
CA ARG A 373 -14.08 -1.51 9.95
C ARG A 373 -12.83 -0.71 9.61
N ASP A 374 -11.88 -1.35 8.91
CA ASP A 374 -10.53 -0.81 8.70
C ASP A 374 -10.25 -0.52 7.22
N VAL A 375 -11.29 -0.39 6.40
CA VAL A 375 -11.19 -0.27 4.95
C VAL A 375 -11.48 1.13 4.47
N ARG A 376 -10.62 1.61 3.60
CA ARG A 376 -10.83 2.76 2.72
C ARG A 376 -10.70 2.30 1.27
N ALA A 377 -11.47 2.86 0.38
CA ALA A 377 -11.45 2.48 -1.02
C ALA A 377 -11.58 3.70 -1.94
N THR A 378 -11.07 3.56 -3.16
CA THR A 378 -11.37 4.50 -4.25
C THR A 378 -12.85 4.35 -4.64
N PRO A 379 -13.50 5.40 -5.22
CA PRO A 379 -14.93 5.35 -5.56
C PRO A 379 -15.34 4.18 -6.46
N ASP A 380 -14.44 3.70 -7.30
CA ASP A 380 -14.64 2.56 -8.20
C ASP A 380 -14.19 1.21 -7.61
N TYR A 381 -13.71 1.20 -6.37
CA TYR A 381 -13.10 0.02 -5.71
C TYR A 381 -11.92 -0.61 -6.46
N SER A 382 -11.28 0.10 -7.38
CA SER A 382 -10.07 -0.41 -8.06
C SER A 382 -8.89 -0.55 -7.10
N THR A 383 -8.81 0.33 -6.10
CA THR A 383 -7.79 0.28 -5.04
C THR A 383 -8.46 0.27 -3.66
N VAL A 384 -8.00 -0.67 -2.83
CA VAL A 384 -8.49 -0.85 -1.46
C VAL A 384 -7.31 -0.75 -0.49
N VAL A 385 -7.48 0.05 0.54
CA VAL A 385 -6.50 0.24 1.62
C VAL A 385 -7.11 -0.31 2.91
N ILE A 386 -6.38 -1.19 3.57
CA ILE A 386 -6.78 -1.85 4.82
C ILE A 386 -5.71 -1.57 5.87
N GLU A 387 -6.04 -0.77 6.87
CA GLU A 387 -5.14 -0.37 7.95
C GLU A 387 -5.73 -0.85 9.28
N VAL A 388 -5.13 -1.92 9.82
CA VAL A 388 -5.69 -2.60 11.01
C VAL A 388 -4.99 -2.15 12.28
N ASP A 389 -5.70 -1.40 13.14
CA ASP A 389 -5.22 -1.05 14.49
C ASP A 389 -5.09 -2.31 15.36
N CYS A 390 -4.07 -2.37 16.18
CA CYS A 390 -3.90 -3.46 17.15
C CYS A 390 -4.91 -3.40 18.31
N PHE A 391 -5.54 -2.26 18.53
CA PHE A 391 -6.55 -2.05 19.56
C PHE A 391 -7.96 -1.92 18.99
N THR A 392 -8.92 -2.39 19.76
CA THR A 392 -10.33 -2.04 19.59
C THR A 392 -10.58 -0.59 20.05
N PRO A 393 -11.72 0.04 19.71
CA PRO A 393 -12.09 1.35 20.24
C PRO A 393 -12.09 1.42 21.77
N ASP A 394 -12.32 0.29 22.45
CA ASP A 394 -12.33 0.19 23.92
C ASP A 394 -10.91 0.04 24.52
N GLY A 395 -9.86 0.06 23.70
CA GLY A 395 -8.46 -0.07 24.11
C GLY A 395 -8.01 -1.49 24.46
N GLU A 396 -8.78 -2.51 24.08
CA GLU A 396 -8.43 -3.92 24.22
C GLU A 396 -7.72 -4.43 22.96
N SER A 397 -6.95 -5.54 23.10
CA SER A 397 -6.33 -6.17 21.93
C SER A 397 -7.37 -6.64 20.93
N TYR A 398 -7.16 -6.30 19.67
CA TYR A 398 -8.02 -6.77 18.58
C TYR A 398 -7.92 -8.28 18.32
N ALA A 399 -6.78 -8.89 18.61
CA ALA A 399 -6.55 -10.33 18.50
C ALA A 399 -5.97 -10.89 19.81
N PRO A 400 -6.76 -10.98 20.91
CA PRO A 400 -6.26 -11.32 22.23
C PRO A 400 -5.67 -12.75 22.34
N ARG A 401 -6.07 -13.65 21.42
CA ARG A 401 -5.47 -15.00 21.31
C ARG A 401 -4.08 -14.99 20.64
N LEU A 402 -3.74 -13.95 19.90
CA LEU A 402 -2.43 -13.76 19.27
C LEU A 402 -1.51 -12.97 20.20
N ILE A 403 -1.98 -11.82 20.67
CA ILE A 403 -1.26 -10.93 21.57
C ILE A 403 -2.23 -10.31 22.57
N SER A 404 -1.97 -10.48 23.86
CA SER A 404 -2.84 -9.94 24.91
C SER A 404 -2.74 -8.41 25.00
N THR A 405 -3.79 -7.75 25.48
CA THR A 405 -3.81 -6.30 25.76
C THR A 405 -2.64 -5.88 26.65
N TYR A 406 -2.33 -6.69 27.66
CA TYR A 406 -1.20 -6.43 28.57
C TYR A 406 0.13 -6.34 27.79
N LYS A 407 0.41 -7.30 26.90
CA LYS A 407 1.64 -7.29 26.08
C LYS A 407 1.68 -6.11 25.10
N LEU A 408 0.54 -5.73 24.52
CA LEU A 408 0.48 -4.54 23.65
C LEU A 408 0.80 -3.27 24.44
N LYS A 409 0.22 -3.09 25.63
CA LYS A 409 0.52 -1.95 26.52
C LYS A 409 1.98 -1.93 26.97
N GLN A 410 2.58 -3.09 27.25
CA GLN A 410 4.03 -3.18 27.52
C GLN A 410 4.86 -2.68 26.31
N ARG A 411 4.52 -3.09 25.09
CA ARG A 411 5.21 -2.61 23.88
C ARG A 411 5.00 -1.12 23.66
N GLN A 412 3.79 -0.62 23.89
CA GLN A 412 3.49 0.82 23.83
C GLN A 412 4.37 1.64 24.77
N ASN A 413 4.61 1.15 25.98
CA ASN A 413 5.48 1.81 26.95
C ASN A 413 6.98 1.67 26.65
N SER A 414 7.37 0.68 25.81
CA SER A 414 8.78 0.40 25.47
C SER A 414 9.24 1.10 24.19
N LEU A 415 8.33 1.55 23.37
CA LEU A 415 8.60 2.24 22.10
C LEU A 415 8.29 3.72 22.24
N LYS A 416 8.86 4.53 21.37
CA LYS A 416 8.43 5.91 21.23
C LYS A 416 6.97 5.95 20.73
N PRO A 417 6.16 6.93 21.16
CA PRO A 417 4.75 6.98 20.78
C PRO A 417 4.52 6.85 19.25
N TYR A 418 5.26 7.60 18.45
CA TYR A 418 5.12 7.56 17.00
C TYR A 418 5.51 6.18 16.40
N GLU A 419 6.53 5.50 16.97
CA GLU A 419 6.94 4.16 16.51
C GLU A 419 5.85 3.14 16.79
N PHE A 420 5.24 3.21 17.98
CA PHE A 420 4.13 2.33 18.32
C PHE A 420 2.90 2.60 17.47
N ASP A 421 2.54 3.88 17.30
CA ASP A 421 1.40 4.28 16.49
C ASP A 421 1.56 3.84 15.03
N LEU A 422 2.74 4.03 14.45
CA LEU A 422 3.01 3.65 13.07
C LEU A 422 3.00 2.13 12.87
N VAL A 423 3.71 1.38 13.74
CA VAL A 423 3.95 -0.07 13.56
C VAL A 423 2.76 -0.93 14.02
N TYR A 424 2.11 -0.55 15.11
CA TYR A 424 1.07 -1.37 15.73
C TYR A 424 -0.34 -0.86 15.47
N ARG A 425 -0.52 0.45 15.39
CA ARG A 425 -1.83 1.07 15.19
C ARG A 425 -2.09 1.50 13.75
N GLN A 426 -1.07 1.46 12.90
CA GLN A 426 -1.10 1.94 11.51
C GLN A 426 -1.53 3.42 11.40
N ILE A 427 -1.23 4.23 12.44
CA ILE A 427 -1.49 5.65 12.44
C ILE A 427 -0.25 6.35 11.86
N ARG A 428 -0.45 7.05 10.77
CA ARG A 428 0.60 7.79 10.05
C ARG A 428 0.89 9.09 10.77
N THR A 429 1.76 9.03 11.78
CA THR A 429 2.27 10.20 12.51
C THR A 429 3.68 10.52 12.08
N SER A 430 4.00 11.79 11.91
CA SER A 430 5.39 12.22 11.72
C SER A 430 6.20 12.02 13.00
N ARG A 431 7.49 11.76 12.88
CA ARG A 431 8.41 11.42 13.99
C ARG A 431 8.46 12.48 15.09
N GLU A 432 8.50 13.72 14.71
CA GLU A 432 8.47 14.90 15.59
C GLU A 432 7.92 16.09 14.80
N PRO A 433 7.47 17.16 15.43
CA PRO A 433 7.07 18.36 14.70
C PRO A 433 8.27 18.84 13.88
N ARG A 434 8.17 18.65 12.58
CA ARG A 434 9.16 19.14 11.63
C ARG A 434 9.06 20.64 11.56
N ILE A 435 10.17 21.28 11.25
CA ILE A 435 10.18 22.73 11.06
C ILE A 435 9.23 23.08 9.91
N PHE A 436 9.30 22.31 8.81
CA PHE A 436 8.43 22.47 7.66
C PHE A 436 7.66 21.17 7.40
N ASP A 437 6.36 21.18 7.67
CA ASP A 437 5.45 20.06 7.41
C ASP A 437 4.35 20.56 6.46
N TYR A 438 3.86 19.68 5.57
CA TYR A 438 2.73 20.00 4.71
C TYR A 438 1.48 20.43 5.50
N GLY A 439 1.36 20.03 6.78
CA GLY A 439 0.30 20.47 7.68
C GLY A 439 0.41 21.92 8.15
N ASN A 440 1.62 22.50 8.14
CA ASN A 440 1.87 23.90 8.52
C ASN A 440 2.23 24.80 7.33
N LEU A 441 2.40 24.25 6.13
CA LEU A 441 2.70 25.01 4.91
C LEU A 441 1.41 25.41 4.18
N LYS A 442 1.42 26.55 3.53
CA LYS A 442 0.43 26.89 2.51
C LYS A 442 0.70 26.07 1.24
N VAL A 443 -0.27 25.25 0.82
CA VAL A 443 -0.09 24.40 -0.37
C VAL A 443 -1.08 24.74 -1.48
N TYR A 444 -0.66 24.60 -2.73
CA TYR A 444 -1.52 24.75 -3.90
C TYR A 444 -1.56 23.47 -4.74
N LYS A 445 -2.69 23.20 -5.36
CA LYS A 445 -2.87 22.12 -6.37
C LYS A 445 -2.72 22.64 -7.81
N LYS A 446 -3.06 23.90 -8.03
CA LYS A 446 -2.93 24.59 -9.32
C LYS A 446 -2.42 26.02 -9.06
N LEU A 447 -1.48 26.45 -9.87
CA LEU A 447 -0.98 27.81 -9.81
C LEU A 447 -2.09 28.82 -10.17
N PRO A 448 -2.23 29.95 -9.47
CA PRO A 448 -3.20 30.99 -9.80
C PRO A 448 -2.84 31.66 -11.13
N GLU A 449 -3.87 32.10 -11.86
CA GLU A 449 -3.71 32.83 -13.13
C GLU A 449 -3.26 34.28 -12.90
N THR A 450 -3.31 34.75 -11.68
CA THR A 450 -2.96 36.10 -11.22
C THR A 450 -1.46 36.32 -10.99
N LEU A 451 -0.61 35.33 -11.26
CA LEU A 451 0.83 35.43 -11.08
C LEU A 451 1.41 36.52 -12.03
N ARG A 452 2.39 37.29 -11.52
CA ARG A 452 3.01 38.43 -12.24
C ARG A 452 3.80 38.01 -13.49
N GLY A 453 4.28 36.78 -13.53
CA GLY A 453 5.15 36.29 -14.59
C GLY A 453 6.55 36.91 -14.56
N ARG A 454 6.91 37.67 -13.50
CA ARG A 454 8.23 38.26 -13.28
C ARG A 454 8.86 37.60 -12.06
N ARG A 455 9.61 36.55 -12.29
CA ARG A 455 10.05 35.61 -11.25
C ARG A 455 11.37 36.00 -10.60
N VAL A 456 11.54 35.51 -9.39
CA VAL A 456 12.74 35.68 -8.58
C VAL A 456 13.39 34.31 -8.41
N GLY A 457 14.68 34.21 -8.73
CA GLY A 457 15.51 33.04 -8.48
C GLY A 457 16.46 33.26 -7.30
N VAL A 458 16.72 32.26 -6.50
CA VAL A 458 17.70 32.27 -5.40
C VAL A 458 18.66 31.13 -5.57
N LEU A 459 19.95 31.40 -5.59
CA LEU A 459 21.00 30.40 -5.76
C LEU A 459 21.83 30.27 -4.49
N ASP A 460 21.84 29.05 -3.94
CA ASP A 460 22.84 28.55 -3.00
C ASP A 460 23.80 27.61 -3.78
N PRO A 461 25.01 28.09 -4.15
CA PRO A 461 25.94 27.30 -4.95
C PRO A 461 26.73 26.34 -4.08
N THR A 462 26.75 25.05 -4.41
CA THR A 462 27.56 24.04 -3.76
C THR A 462 29.04 24.18 -4.06
N ARG A 463 29.92 23.92 -3.05
CA ARG A 463 31.38 24.04 -3.14
C ARG A 463 32.08 22.81 -3.68
N THR A 464 31.52 21.63 -3.46
CA THR A 464 32.23 20.35 -3.73
C THR A 464 31.34 19.39 -4.51
N ASN A 465 31.99 18.58 -5.37
CA ASN A 465 31.30 17.45 -5.99
C ASN A 465 31.13 16.33 -4.94
N GLY A 466 29.90 15.93 -4.66
CA GLY A 466 29.61 14.66 -4.00
C GLY A 466 29.01 14.70 -2.60
N GLY A 467 28.48 15.81 -2.12
CA GLY A 467 27.84 15.86 -0.79
C GLY A 467 26.59 16.73 -0.72
N ASP A 468 26.66 17.96 -1.24
CA ASP A 468 25.62 18.96 -1.10
C ASP A 468 24.88 19.14 -2.42
N PHE A 469 23.60 19.56 -2.37
CA PHE A 469 22.80 19.84 -3.56
C PHE A 469 23.00 21.27 -4.04
N PHE A 470 23.09 21.45 -5.35
CA PHE A 470 22.92 22.72 -5.99
C PHE A 470 21.43 23.08 -5.93
N SER A 471 21.09 24.12 -5.18
CA SER A 471 19.72 24.53 -4.91
C SER A 471 19.43 25.90 -5.57
N LEU A 472 18.47 25.90 -6.51
CA LEU A 472 18.02 27.12 -7.22
C LEU A 472 16.48 27.11 -7.32
N PRO A 473 15.74 27.44 -6.26
CA PRO A 473 14.31 27.65 -6.32
C PRO A 473 13.95 28.95 -7.04
N VAL A 474 12.80 28.92 -7.72
CA VAL A 474 12.21 30.08 -8.44
C VAL A 474 10.82 30.34 -7.89
N PHE A 475 10.54 31.61 -7.59
CA PHE A 475 9.28 32.08 -7.04
C PHE A 475 8.63 33.13 -7.96
N ASP A 476 7.29 33.14 -7.96
CA ASP A 476 6.51 34.23 -8.58
C ASP A 476 5.55 34.80 -7.53
N PHE A 477 5.06 36.00 -7.71
CA PHE A 477 4.18 36.69 -6.78
C PHE A 477 2.79 36.83 -7.39
N ASP A 478 1.78 36.53 -6.61
CA ASP A 478 0.42 36.84 -6.98
C ASP A 478 0.20 38.38 -7.03
N THR A 479 -0.66 38.83 -7.93
CA THR A 479 -0.96 40.26 -8.09
C THR A 479 -2.05 40.74 -7.13
N VAL A 480 -2.78 39.85 -6.51
CA VAL A 480 -3.92 40.13 -5.63
C VAL A 480 -3.50 40.13 -4.16
N ASP A 481 -3.00 39.02 -3.67
CA ASP A 481 -2.59 38.84 -2.25
C ASP A 481 -1.12 39.20 -2.01
N LEU A 482 -0.32 39.27 -3.07
CA LEU A 482 1.12 39.53 -3.06
C LEU A 482 1.95 38.40 -2.47
N ASP A 483 1.32 37.25 -2.15
CA ASP A 483 2.00 36.10 -1.63
C ASP A 483 2.90 35.47 -2.70
N PRO A 484 4.07 34.95 -2.33
CA PRO A 484 4.96 34.24 -3.25
C PRO A 484 4.54 32.76 -3.41
N TYR A 485 4.63 32.30 -4.64
CA TYR A 485 4.40 30.91 -5.04
C TYR A 485 5.71 30.30 -5.53
N PHE A 486 6.06 29.14 -4.98
CA PHE A 486 7.17 28.35 -5.49
C PHE A 486 6.77 27.77 -6.87
N ILE A 487 7.57 28.05 -7.89
CA ILE A 487 7.21 27.72 -9.29
C ILE A 487 7.99 26.53 -9.81
N ASP A 488 9.31 26.54 -9.64
CA ASP A 488 10.22 25.54 -10.19
C ASP A 488 11.56 25.57 -9.46
N CYS A 489 12.44 24.57 -9.71
CA CYS A 489 13.79 24.58 -9.16
C CYS A 489 14.78 23.80 -10.04
N ILE A 490 16.07 24.11 -9.90
CA ILE A 490 17.13 23.12 -10.13
C ILE A 490 17.56 22.60 -8.78
N TYR A 491 17.51 21.27 -8.60
CA TYR A 491 17.94 20.60 -7.39
C TYR A 491 18.67 19.32 -7.76
N GLU A 492 20.02 19.38 -7.78
CA GLU A 492 20.88 18.32 -8.28
C GLU A 492 22.19 18.25 -7.49
N GLN A 493 22.71 17.04 -7.23
CA GLN A 493 24.05 16.84 -6.67
C GLN A 493 25.15 17.13 -7.70
N LYS A 494 25.24 18.37 -8.13
CA LYS A 494 26.25 18.84 -9.06
C LYS A 494 26.81 20.15 -8.56
N SER A 495 28.12 20.27 -8.52
CA SER A 495 28.71 21.58 -8.30
C SER A 495 28.86 22.31 -9.65
N LEU A 496 28.82 23.61 -9.62
CA LEU A 496 29.18 24.44 -10.78
C LEU A 496 30.68 24.28 -11.14
N GLY A 497 31.42 23.44 -10.39
CA GLY A 497 32.80 23.12 -10.63
C GLY A 497 33.72 24.30 -10.51
N LYS A 498 34.81 24.31 -11.25
CA LYS A 498 35.65 25.50 -11.45
C LYS A 498 34.91 26.44 -12.37
N LEU A 499 34.01 27.23 -11.81
CA LEU A 499 33.05 28.14 -12.47
C LEU A 499 33.62 29.27 -13.31
N ALA A 500 34.91 29.25 -13.58
CA ALA A 500 35.52 30.16 -14.52
C ALA A 500 35.30 29.80 -16.00
N ASP A 501 34.57 28.71 -16.28
CA ASP A 501 34.34 28.24 -17.65
C ASP A 501 32.87 28.46 -18.11
N PRO A 502 32.60 29.52 -18.89
CA PRO A 502 31.28 29.80 -19.46
C PRO A 502 30.81 28.74 -20.46
N THR A 503 31.68 27.77 -20.84
CA THR A 503 31.34 26.64 -21.73
C THR A 503 30.84 25.43 -20.95
N ASN A 504 30.84 25.47 -19.63
CA ASN A 504 30.37 24.38 -18.79
C ASN A 504 28.88 24.10 -19.11
N LYS A 505 28.59 22.84 -19.49
CA LYS A 505 27.23 22.40 -19.83
C LYS A 505 26.22 22.61 -18.71
N PHE A 506 26.64 22.51 -17.46
CA PHE A 506 25.74 22.73 -16.33
C PHE A 506 25.46 24.23 -16.11
N PHE A 507 26.46 25.11 -16.27
CA PHE A 507 26.26 26.56 -16.27
C PHE A 507 25.29 27.01 -17.36
N ILE A 508 25.43 26.48 -18.57
CA ILE A 508 24.53 26.75 -19.69
C ILE A 508 23.11 26.27 -19.37
N LYS A 509 22.96 25.08 -18.74
CA LYS A 509 21.67 24.56 -18.27
C LYS A 509 21.02 25.53 -17.28
N VAL A 510 21.78 26.05 -16.29
CA VAL A 510 21.28 26.99 -15.28
C VAL A 510 20.83 28.31 -15.96
N VAL A 511 21.64 28.87 -16.85
CA VAL A 511 21.26 30.08 -17.59
C VAL A 511 19.98 29.86 -18.38
N LYS A 512 19.88 28.77 -19.11
CA LYS A 512 18.68 28.43 -19.88
C LYS A 512 17.45 28.30 -18.97
N PHE A 513 17.58 27.59 -17.84
CA PHE A 513 16.51 27.44 -16.86
C PHE A 513 16.00 28.79 -16.34
N LEU A 514 16.90 29.73 -16.01
CA LEU A 514 16.54 31.08 -15.56
C LEU A 514 15.78 31.85 -16.64
N ILE A 515 16.19 31.74 -17.91
CA ILE A 515 15.54 32.39 -19.06
C ILE A 515 14.16 31.74 -19.30
N ASP A 516 14.08 30.42 -19.38
CA ASP A 516 12.85 29.69 -19.64
C ASP A 516 11.79 29.95 -18.53
N ASN A 517 12.24 30.16 -17.29
CA ASN A 517 11.40 30.57 -16.17
C ASN A 517 11.15 32.09 -16.10
N ASN A 518 11.60 32.89 -17.02
CA ASN A 518 11.45 34.37 -17.04
C ASN A 518 11.89 35.04 -15.72
N VAL A 519 13.03 34.58 -15.16
CA VAL A 519 13.58 35.15 -13.92
C VAL A 519 14.12 36.54 -14.18
N ARG A 520 13.61 37.55 -13.48
CA ARG A 520 13.98 38.97 -13.65
C ARG A 520 14.79 39.52 -12.48
N GLU A 521 14.78 38.84 -11.36
CA GLU A 521 15.59 39.15 -10.18
C GLU A 521 16.29 37.89 -9.74
N PHE A 522 17.62 37.92 -9.64
CA PHE A 522 18.41 36.73 -9.31
C PHE A 522 19.35 37.01 -8.17
N TYR A 523 19.15 36.31 -7.04
CA TYR A 523 19.94 36.44 -5.83
C TYR A 523 20.95 35.30 -5.77
N ILE A 524 22.23 35.66 -5.56
CA ILE A 524 23.34 34.67 -5.53
C ILE A 524 24.05 34.77 -4.18
N GLU A 525 24.11 33.66 -3.43
CA GLU A 525 24.99 33.59 -2.29
C GLU A 525 26.44 33.41 -2.73
N ASN A 526 27.26 34.44 -2.53
CA ASN A 526 28.62 34.48 -3.04
C ASN A 526 29.67 34.31 -1.93
N ASN A 527 29.65 33.15 -1.27
CA ASN A 527 30.64 32.83 -0.22
C ASN A 527 31.99 32.35 -0.76
N THR A 528 32.12 32.09 -2.05
CA THR A 528 33.25 31.36 -2.65
C THR A 528 34.00 32.04 -3.76
N SER A 529 33.38 32.90 -4.55
CA SER A 529 34.06 33.64 -5.62
C SER A 529 33.32 34.90 -5.99
N ASN A 530 34.05 36.04 -6.08
CA ASN A 530 33.51 37.34 -6.47
C ASN A 530 33.16 37.45 -7.99
N THR A 531 33.07 36.34 -8.71
CA THR A 531 32.97 36.34 -10.18
C THR A 531 31.68 35.74 -10.74
N LEU A 532 30.88 35.07 -9.87
CA LEU A 532 29.67 34.37 -10.32
C LEU A 532 28.64 35.32 -10.95
N GLY A 533 28.32 36.39 -10.25
CA GLY A 533 27.37 37.39 -10.75
C GLY A 533 27.78 37.97 -12.10
N THR A 534 29.08 38.36 -12.23
CA THR A 534 29.63 38.86 -13.46
C THR A 534 29.50 37.89 -14.64
N LEU A 535 29.74 36.60 -14.40
CA LEU A 535 29.58 35.55 -15.42
C LEU A 535 28.14 35.41 -15.89
N PHE A 536 27.17 35.46 -14.98
CA PHE A 536 25.76 35.45 -15.34
C PHE A 536 25.35 36.72 -16.07
N GLU A 537 25.84 37.90 -15.65
CA GLU A 537 25.59 39.19 -16.36
C GLU A 537 26.09 39.16 -17.80
N GLN A 538 27.34 38.73 -18.00
CA GLN A 538 27.93 38.60 -19.33
C GLN A 538 27.09 37.63 -20.20
N LYS A 539 26.70 36.49 -19.65
CA LYS A 539 25.95 35.51 -20.42
C LYS A 539 24.52 35.95 -20.73
N PHE A 540 23.86 36.67 -19.84
CA PHE A 540 22.57 37.28 -20.11
C PHE A 540 22.65 38.37 -21.17
N GLN A 541 23.70 39.23 -21.14
CA GLN A 541 23.95 40.22 -22.16
C GLN A 541 24.18 39.60 -23.54
N GLU A 542 25.01 38.53 -23.62
CA GLU A 542 25.22 37.78 -24.86
C GLU A 542 23.91 37.23 -25.46
N LEU A 543 22.97 36.85 -24.61
CA LEU A 543 21.68 36.26 -25.01
C LEU A 543 20.55 37.30 -25.12
N GLY A 544 20.84 38.59 -24.94
CA GLY A 544 19.83 39.66 -24.98
C GLY A 544 18.79 39.59 -23.85
N TYR A 545 19.12 38.96 -22.76
CA TYR A 545 18.21 38.75 -21.63
C TYR A 545 18.48 39.74 -20.49
N THR A 546 17.42 40.38 -19.97
CA THR A 546 17.53 41.33 -18.86
C THR A 546 17.14 40.71 -17.56
N CYS A 547 18.10 40.59 -16.63
CA CYS A 547 17.90 40.10 -15.26
C CYS A 547 18.73 40.97 -14.31
N LYS A 548 18.13 41.39 -13.19
CA LYS A 548 18.87 42.10 -12.11
C LYS A 548 19.54 41.05 -11.23
N ILE A 549 20.85 41.13 -11.07
CA ILE A 549 21.62 40.21 -10.21
C ILE A 549 21.94 40.91 -8.89
N PHE A 550 21.74 40.22 -7.80
CA PHE A 550 22.04 40.63 -6.43
C PHE A 550 22.97 39.62 -5.80
N GLU A 551 24.20 40.01 -5.56
CA GLU A 551 25.16 39.18 -4.82
C GLU A 551 25.17 39.55 -3.35
N PHE A 552 25.26 38.55 -2.46
CA PHE A 552 25.37 38.77 -1.03
C PHE A 552 26.31 37.75 -0.39
N PHE A 553 26.85 38.09 0.80
CA PHE A 553 27.81 37.29 1.52
C PHE A 553 27.27 37.01 2.92
N THR A 554 26.82 35.78 3.20
CA THR A 554 26.33 35.38 4.54
C THR A 554 27.44 35.30 5.57
N ALA A 555 28.67 34.93 5.17
CA ALA A 555 29.82 34.85 6.05
C ALA A 555 30.31 36.22 6.60
N LYS A 556 29.89 37.34 6.00
CA LYS A 556 30.28 38.72 6.40
C LYS A 556 29.21 39.44 7.22
N GLU A 557 28.01 38.87 7.36
CA GLU A 557 26.96 39.50 8.17
C GLU A 557 27.33 39.37 9.67
N ARG A 558 27.46 40.53 10.33
CA ARG A 558 27.78 40.59 11.75
C ARG A 558 26.62 40.06 12.59
N GLY A 559 26.89 38.98 13.30
CA GLY A 559 25.97 38.19 14.12
C GLY A 559 25.97 36.78 13.52
N LYS A 560 26.82 35.90 14.05
CA LYS A 560 27.02 34.54 13.56
C LYS A 560 25.77 33.67 13.79
N MET A 561 24.71 33.91 13.02
CA MET A 561 23.70 32.88 12.86
C MET A 561 24.30 31.75 12.03
N ASN A 562 24.31 30.55 12.57
CA ASN A 562 24.60 29.36 11.79
C ASN A 562 23.46 29.08 10.79
N LYS A 563 23.63 28.11 9.89
CA LYS A 563 22.65 27.78 8.85
C LYS A 563 21.30 27.36 9.47
N LEU A 564 21.33 26.54 10.51
CA LEU A 564 20.15 26.11 11.24
C LEU A 564 19.40 27.28 11.90
N GLU A 565 20.11 28.15 12.60
CA GLU A 565 19.51 29.32 13.25
C GLU A 565 18.83 30.25 12.22
N ARG A 566 19.40 30.39 11.02
CA ARG A 566 18.81 31.17 9.93
C ARG A 566 17.49 30.56 9.46
N ILE A 567 17.46 29.25 9.25
CA ILE A 567 16.27 28.52 8.82
C ILE A 567 15.17 28.65 9.89
N LEU A 568 15.50 28.42 11.17
CA LEU A 568 14.56 28.53 12.28
C LEU A 568 14.01 29.95 12.46
N TYR A 569 14.85 30.96 12.23
CA TYR A 569 14.42 32.37 12.32
C TYR A 569 13.41 32.74 11.22
N GLU A 570 13.57 32.20 10.01
CA GLU A 570 12.70 32.47 8.87
C GLU A 570 11.46 31.56 8.82
N GLU A 571 11.42 30.49 9.59
CA GLU A 571 10.31 29.50 9.57
C GLU A 571 8.92 30.13 9.70
N PRO A 572 8.64 31.06 10.65
CA PRO A 572 7.31 31.66 10.77
C PRO A 572 6.92 32.48 9.52
N THR A 573 7.90 33.14 8.87
CA THR A 573 7.67 33.91 7.67
C THR A 573 7.40 33.01 6.47
N ILE A 574 8.14 31.93 6.35
CA ILE A 574 8.00 30.93 5.27
C ILE A 574 6.63 30.26 5.34
N THR A 575 6.26 29.72 6.50
CA THR A 575 5.00 29.01 6.71
C THR A 575 3.77 29.90 6.54
N ALA A 576 3.88 31.16 6.96
CA ALA A 576 2.78 32.13 6.88
C ALA A 576 2.56 32.71 5.48
N ASN A 577 3.58 32.79 4.61
CA ASN A 577 3.49 33.58 3.39
C ASN A 577 3.74 32.80 2.10
N ILE A 578 4.58 31.74 2.10
CA ILE A 578 4.98 31.08 0.86
C ILE A 578 4.05 29.91 0.53
N HIS A 579 3.55 29.88 -0.71
CA HIS A 579 2.76 28.78 -1.22
C HIS A 579 3.64 27.75 -1.93
N PHE A 580 3.54 26.50 -1.54
CA PHE A 580 4.28 25.37 -2.08
C PHE A 580 3.35 24.41 -2.85
N PRO A 581 3.89 23.63 -3.80
CA PRO A 581 3.09 22.63 -4.50
C PRO A 581 2.66 21.51 -3.55
N SER A 582 1.40 21.05 -3.67
CA SER A 582 0.95 19.81 -3.03
C SER A 582 1.77 18.62 -3.53
N PRO A 583 2.03 17.59 -2.71
CA PRO A 583 2.72 16.36 -3.12
C PRO A 583 2.16 15.73 -4.39
N SER A 584 0.88 15.90 -4.66
CA SER A 584 0.21 15.39 -5.86
C SER A 584 0.53 16.12 -7.16
N CYS A 585 1.11 17.33 -7.09
CA CYS A 585 1.35 18.15 -8.30
C CYS A 585 2.42 17.57 -9.24
N TYR A 586 3.34 16.78 -8.70
CA TYR A 586 4.49 16.29 -9.47
C TYR A 586 4.80 14.82 -9.11
N PRO A 587 5.21 13.99 -10.07
CA PRO A 587 5.59 12.61 -9.80
C PRO A 587 6.83 12.55 -8.88
N PRO A 588 7.01 11.47 -8.10
CA PRO A 588 8.07 11.35 -7.09
C PRO A 588 9.50 11.59 -7.60
N LEU A 589 9.75 11.34 -8.88
CA LEU A 589 11.06 11.56 -9.52
C LEU A 589 11.27 12.98 -10.06
N HIS A 590 10.26 13.81 -9.98
CA HIS A 590 10.38 15.16 -10.46
C HIS A 590 11.29 16.00 -9.54
N ARG A 591 12.11 16.90 -10.10
CA ARG A 591 13.03 17.75 -9.32
C ARG A 591 12.36 18.53 -8.20
N ILE A 592 11.12 18.98 -8.42
CA ILE A 592 10.32 19.68 -7.41
C ILE A 592 9.97 18.75 -6.25
N SER A 593 9.58 17.50 -6.53
CA SER A 593 9.27 16.52 -5.48
C SER A 593 10.49 16.18 -4.64
N GLN A 594 11.69 16.11 -5.24
CA GLN A 594 12.94 15.89 -4.52
C GLN A 594 13.27 17.09 -3.62
N PHE A 595 13.17 18.31 -4.16
CA PHE A 595 13.37 19.54 -3.39
C PHE A 595 12.41 19.63 -2.20
N MET A 596 11.11 19.43 -2.44
CA MET A 596 10.09 19.47 -1.40
C MET A 596 10.27 18.37 -0.34
N SER A 597 10.74 17.20 -0.76
CA SER A 597 11.07 16.11 0.16
C SER A 597 12.16 16.51 1.14
N ASP A 598 13.27 17.10 0.67
CA ASP A 598 14.37 17.52 1.56
C ASP A 598 13.96 18.75 2.39
N PHE A 599 13.16 19.65 1.80
CA PHE A 599 12.62 20.81 2.49
C PHE A 599 11.71 20.42 3.66
N THR A 600 10.77 19.51 3.45
CA THR A 600 9.83 19.08 4.50
C THR A 600 10.40 18.08 5.50
N ARG A 601 11.59 17.53 5.24
CA ARG A 601 12.30 16.61 6.13
C ARG A 601 13.22 17.30 7.12
N PHE A 602 13.46 18.58 6.94
CA PHE A 602 14.44 19.30 7.73
C PHE A 602 14.07 19.31 9.21
N ASP A 603 15.00 18.83 10.06
CA ASP A 603 14.82 18.71 11.51
C ASP A 603 15.95 19.44 12.26
N SER A 604 15.58 20.19 13.31
CA SER A 604 16.51 20.97 14.13
C SER A 604 17.42 20.14 15.03
N LYS A 605 17.08 18.87 15.30
CA LYS A 605 17.80 18.01 16.25
C LYS A 605 18.92 17.16 15.63
N MET A 606 19.14 17.25 14.34
CA MET A 606 20.18 16.44 13.66
C MET A 606 21.60 17.01 13.74
N GLU A 607 21.83 18.13 14.40
CA GLU A 607 23.19 18.58 14.72
C GLU A 607 23.86 17.57 15.67
N GLY A 608 24.78 16.78 15.14
CA GLY A 608 25.57 15.81 15.92
C GLY A 608 25.35 14.33 15.58
N SER A 609 24.39 13.98 14.73
CA SER A 609 24.33 12.63 14.17
C SER A 609 25.28 12.50 12.98
N ASN A 610 25.96 11.36 12.84
CA ASN A 610 26.86 11.03 11.71
C ASN A 610 26.13 10.93 10.35
N LYS A 611 24.87 11.35 10.26
CA LYS A 611 24.06 11.37 9.04
C LYS A 611 23.96 12.80 8.55
N LYS A 612 24.56 13.10 7.42
CA LYS A 612 24.39 14.37 6.70
C LYS A 612 22.93 14.51 6.27
N GLN A 613 22.23 15.45 6.85
CA GLN A 613 20.96 15.94 6.33
C GLN A 613 21.25 16.97 5.25
N HIS A 614 20.50 16.94 4.13
CA HIS A 614 20.57 17.96 3.11
C HIS A 614 19.75 19.18 3.56
N ASP A 615 20.45 20.25 3.90
CA ASP A 615 19.86 21.52 4.35
C ASP A 615 19.81 22.58 3.24
N ASP A 616 20.20 22.23 2.00
CA ASP A 616 20.29 23.16 0.89
C ASP A 616 18.92 23.64 0.41
N ALA A 617 17.89 22.79 0.46
CA ALA A 617 16.53 23.19 0.10
C ALA A 617 15.94 24.17 1.12
N PRO A 618 15.89 23.89 2.44
CA PRO A 618 15.36 24.86 3.41
C PRO A 618 16.21 26.13 3.51
N ASP A 619 17.52 26.04 3.34
CA ASP A 619 18.39 27.21 3.38
C ASP A 619 18.14 28.15 2.19
N SER A 620 18.02 27.66 0.98
CA SER A 620 17.69 28.48 -0.19
C SER A 620 16.32 29.18 -0.05
N VAL A 621 15.33 28.53 0.57
CA VAL A 621 14.03 29.16 0.87
C VAL A 621 14.16 30.20 1.98
N ALA A 622 14.96 29.95 3.02
CA ALA A 622 15.22 30.91 4.09
C ALA A 622 15.94 32.17 3.54
N ILE A 623 16.87 32.00 2.61
CA ILE A 623 17.50 33.12 1.90
C ILE A 623 16.46 33.91 1.10
N PHE A 624 15.56 33.24 0.38
CA PHE A 624 14.47 33.91 -0.35
C PHE A 624 13.58 34.70 0.63
N SER A 625 13.15 34.11 1.73
CA SER A 625 12.34 34.76 2.76
C SER A 625 13.03 36.05 3.25
N LYS A 626 14.25 35.92 3.73
CA LYS A 626 15.03 37.03 4.28
C LYS A 626 15.27 38.17 3.26
N ARG A 627 15.62 37.84 2.01
CA ARG A 627 16.06 38.84 1.03
C ARG A 627 14.91 39.43 0.22
N CYS A 628 13.89 38.65 -0.04
CA CYS A 628 12.84 39.07 -0.96
C CYS A 628 11.54 39.47 -0.25
N LEU A 629 11.16 38.84 0.84
CA LEU A 629 9.93 39.15 1.57
C LEU A 629 10.13 40.34 2.52
N PHE A 630 11.13 40.29 3.36
CA PHE A 630 11.38 41.36 4.35
C PHE A 630 11.62 42.72 3.70
N ASN A 631 12.43 42.78 2.67
CA ASN A 631 12.70 44.05 1.94
C ASN A 631 11.47 44.60 1.21
N ARG A 632 10.50 43.77 0.85
CA ARG A 632 9.26 44.27 0.21
C ARG A 632 8.26 44.78 1.25
N GLN A 633 8.10 44.11 2.38
CA GLN A 633 7.23 44.59 3.47
C GLN A 633 7.68 45.94 4.02
N SER A 634 8.98 46.18 4.19
CA SER A 634 9.51 47.47 4.61
C SER A 634 9.25 48.57 3.55
N ARG A 635 9.40 48.28 2.27
CA ARG A 635 9.10 49.26 1.20
C ARG A 635 7.60 49.56 1.08
N PHE A 636 6.72 48.60 1.32
CA PHE A 636 5.28 48.86 1.32
C PHE A 636 4.83 49.63 2.56
N SER A 637 5.44 49.45 3.74
CA SER A 637 5.18 50.28 4.92
C SER A 637 5.64 51.72 4.71
N GLU A 638 6.77 51.94 4.05
CA GLU A 638 7.25 53.28 3.67
C GLU A 638 6.36 53.98 2.65
N ILE A 639 5.86 53.26 1.63
CA ILE A 639 4.94 53.78 0.63
C ILE A 639 3.60 54.13 1.26
N ASN A 640 3.06 53.28 2.16
CA ASN A 640 1.82 53.56 2.85
C ASN A 640 1.97 54.70 3.88
N ALA A 641 3.09 54.79 4.56
CA ALA A 641 3.40 55.92 5.45
C ALA A 641 3.53 57.21 4.63
N GLY A 642 4.19 57.18 3.44
CA GLY A 642 4.28 58.33 2.55
C GLY A 642 2.93 58.77 1.96
N PHE A 643 2.00 57.82 1.72
CA PHE A 643 0.64 58.16 1.29
C PHE A 643 -0.21 58.76 2.39
N SER A 644 -0.04 58.31 3.63
CA SER A 644 -0.72 58.89 4.81
C SER A 644 -0.29 60.31 5.10
N LEU A 645 1.00 60.62 4.98
CA LEU A 645 1.53 61.97 5.21
C LEU A 645 1.13 62.97 4.12
N ARG A 646 0.97 62.55 2.83
CA ARG A 646 0.48 63.43 1.76
C ARG A 646 -1.02 63.78 1.90
N LYS A 647 -1.82 63.00 2.58
CA LYS A 647 -3.23 63.35 2.89
C LYS A 647 -3.38 64.36 4.01
N LEU A 648 -2.40 64.47 4.92
CA LEU A 648 -2.42 65.41 6.05
C LEU A 648 -1.96 66.82 5.66
N TRP A 649 -1.40 67.04 4.48
CA TRP A 649 -0.94 68.36 4.00
C TRP A 649 -1.85 68.99 2.94
N LYS A 650 -3.08 68.50 2.80
CA LYS A 650 -4.11 69.12 1.97
C LYS A 650 -5.39 69.37 2.76
N ILE A 651 -5.23 69.99 3.97
CA ILE A 651 -6.29 70.68 4.67
C ILE A 651 -5.78 72.08 4.99
#